data_0f7fa16b1eb1c7a11798e2992cce67df
#
_entry.id   0f7fa16b1eb1c7a11798e2992cce67df
#
_cell.length_a   1.000
_cell.length_b   1.000
_cell.length_c   1.000
_cell.angle_alpha   90.00
_cell.angle_beta   90.00
_cell.angle_gamma   90.00
#
_symmetry.space_group_name_H-M   'P 1'
#
loop_
_entity.id
_entity.type
_entity.pdbx_description
1 polymer ?
#
loop_
_entity_poly.entity_id
_entity_poly.type
_entity_poly.pdbx_seq_one_letter_code
_entity_poly.pdbx_strand_id
1 'polypeptide(L)'
;MLTDLKYAFRMLIKAPVFAVIAILTLALGIGANSAIFSVIDTVLLRPLPFKNPDQIVHVWGRYATDGGKVRGNVHSFPDYVDLREQSQNFAAMAAYTRTGGTLSLAEDARALEGIAITPEVFDVLGVQPLLGRGFTKEDAKNEADRVVVLTYPLWQSAFGSDPKIIGQKITISARPHTVIGVMPPNWKFPVEDEHIEYALPLEYLGQQVLNNRGSHFLTVVGRLKPGVGIKTAEAELSAIASRLSKQYPDTNLNFTGTSVVTLHSDVVGDVRPALMVLLGAVTLVLLIACANVANLLLARAASRSREIAIRTALGASRALVIRQLLCESLLLAVLGGGAGLLLAGWGVDLLGAAGPQGLPHLGALKVNATVCVFTFVLAIGSTLLFGLMPALQVSRPAVNESLQQGAKGSTGGLHTNRLRAFLVVSQVSLSLLLLAGAGLLIKSFYNLRATNPGFDPVRVMTFSLNLPRIRYPEVDQQIRTHDLIMEKLATLPGVEAAGGVNPLPLGQNQRSSSFMPSGAAPLPRGNHPGASYLLVKPEYFKAMKIPILQGRDFSRSDTKDSPLVVMINEAFVQKHFPGKNPIGQQVMIDQPENKFNTHEVVGVVGNTRHDSLAEPQGPEMYVPFAQDPGRSLDIVMRVSSTNLVGLNGDVKRVVHEVDKDLYVAPLQPMTSFVATHLAQPKFNMMLLAVFAGVAMILAAIGIYGVIAYSVTQRTREIGIRMALGAQKTQMLGMVLRQSMTLVVLGLAIGFVIALVGTRVLKSLLYGVSANDLSIYAVVIALLSLAALLASYVPARRAMKVDPMVALRYE
;
A
#
# COMPACT_ATOMS: atom_id res chain seq x y z
N MET A 1 1.54 45.34 15.51
CA MET A 1 1.03 44.01 15.06
C MET A 1 -0.51 43.95 15.01
N LEU A 2 -1.24 44.25 16.08
CA LEU A 2 -2.72 44.23 16.08
C LEU A 2 -3.34 45.20 15.05
N THR A 3 -2.77 46.37 14.88
CA THR A 3 -3.17 47.35 13.86
C THR A 3 -2.92 46.87 12.44
N ASP A 4 -1.79 46.16 12.22
CA ASP A 4 -1.44 45.60 10.92
C ASP A 4 -2.36 44.45 10.55
N LEU A 5 -2.74 43.58 11.52
CA LEU A 5 -3.72 42.50 11.33
C LEU A 5 -5.13 43.02 11.03
N LYS A 6 -5.60 44.04 11.75
CA LYS A 6 -6.88 44.70 11.43
C LYS A 6 -6.89 45.30 10.03
N TYR A 7 -5.80 45.95 9.64
CA TYR A 7 -5.65 46.48 8.31
C TYR A 7 -5.65 45.35 7.24
N ALA A 8 -4.85 44.28 7.44
CA ALA A 8 -4.81 43.14 6.55
C ALA A 8 -6.23 42.52 6.36
N PHE A 9 -6.97 42.33 7.45
CA PHE A 9 -8.34 41.79 7.42
C PHE A 9 -9.30 42.69 6.59
N ARG A 10 -9.27 44.01 6.82
CA ARG A 10 -10.07 44.96 6.02
C ARG A 10 -9.72 44.93 4.55
N MET A 11 -8.44 44.77 4.22
CA MET A 11 -7.97 44.68 2.86
C MET A 11 -8.40 43.41 2.14
N LEU A 12 -8.52 42.27 2.86
CA LEU A 12 -9.03 41.03 2.29
C LEU A 12 -10.54 41.13 2.00
N ILE A 13 -11.32 41.76 2.88
CA ILE A 13 -12.76 41.97 2.69
C ILE A 13 -13.01 42.89 1.46
N LYS A 14 -12.16 43.88 1.22
CA LYS A 14 -12.28 44.77 0.03
C LYS A 14 -11.96 44.07 -1.30
N ALA A 15 -11.33 42.89 -1.28
CA ALA A 15 -11.01 42.14 -2.49
C ALA A 15 -11.42 40.64 -2.31
N PRO A 16 -12.73 40.33 -2.24
CA PRO A 16 -13.23 39.03 -1.86
C PRO A 16 -12.83 37.91 -2.84
N VAL A 17 -12.89 38.19 -4.14
CA VAL A 17 -12.50 37.17 -5.16
C VAL A 17 -11.05 36.75 -5.01
N PHE A 18 -10.13 37.72 -4.80
CA PHE A 18 -8.73 37.45 -4.55
C PHE A 18 -8.55 36.58 -3.26
N ALA A 19 -9.21 37.00 -2.17
CA ALA A 19 -9.10 36.32 -0.89
C ALA A 19 -9.59 34.88 -0.98
N VAL A 20 -10.75 34.64 -1.60
CA VAL A 20 -11.33 33.31 -1.78
C VAL A 20 -10.42 32.42 -2.62
N ILE A 21 -9.92 32.92 -3.77
CA ILE A 21 -9.03 32.12 -4.62
C ILE A 21 -7.73 31.77 -3.88
N ALA A 22 -7.13 32.73 -3.17
CA ALA A 22 -5.89 32.50 -2.43
C ALA A 22 -6.11 31.51 -1.27
N ILE A 23 -7.20 31.66 -0.49
CA ILE A 23 -7.54 30.76 0.62
C ILE A 23 -7.81 29.36 0.09
N LEU A 24 -8.61 29.18 -0.97
CA LEU A 24 -8.92 27.88 -1.55
C LEU A 24 -7.66 27.21 -2.13
N THR A 25 -6.79 27.97 -2.79
CA THR A 25 -5.52 27.45 -3.30
C THR A 25 -4.62 26.93 -2.18
N LEU A 26 -4.50 27.69 -1.08
CA LEU A 26 -3.73 27.28 0.08
C LEU A 26 -4.40 26.13 0.83
N ALA A 27 -5.72 26.15 0.98
CA ALA A 27 -6.49 25.10 1.63
C ALA A 27 -6.30 23.74 0.92
N LEU A 28 -6.33 23.72 -0.42
CA LEU A 28 -6.06 22.51 -1.20
C LEU A 28 -4.63 22.03 -1.01
N GLY A 29 -3.63 22.93 -1.11
CA GLY A 29 -2.23 22.56 -0.94
C GLY A 29 -1.89 22.09 0.47
N ILE A 30 -2.29 22.84 1.50
CA ILE A 30 -2.02 22.51 2.90
C ILE A 30 -2.86 21.31 3.34
N GLY A 31 -4.14 21.25 2.97
CA GLY A 31 -5.06 20.19 3.32
C GLY A 31 -4.63 18.83 2.79
N ALA A 32 -4.24 18.75 1.51
CA ALA A 32 -3.71 17.53 0.92
C ALA A 32 -2.44 17.04 1.64
N ASN A 33 -1.51 17.96 1.97
CA ASN A 33 -0.31 17.62 2.73
C ASN A 33 -0.65 17.14 4.14
N SER A 34 -1.58 17.78 4.82
CA SER A 34 -1.99 17.41 6.19
C SER A 34 -2.71 16.08 6.22
N ALA A 35 -3.53 15.76 5.20
CA ALA A 35 -4.20 14.47 5.09
C ALA A 35 -3.18 13.32 4.87
N ILE A 36 -2.26 13.46 3.91
CA ILE A 36 -1.21 12.47 3.67
C ILE A 36 -0.25 12.37 4.86
N PHE A 37 0.08 13.49 5.51
CA PHE A 37 0.90 13.47 6.71
C PHE A 37 0.20 12.74 7.87
N SER A 38 -1.11 12.84 8.00
CA SER A 38 -1.87 12.05 8.99
C SER A 38 -1.73 10.54 8.78
N VAL A 39 -1.72 10.09 7.52
CA VAL A 39 -1.45 8.69 7.17
C VAL A 39 0.00 8.32 7.53
N ILE A 40 0.96 9.17 7.16
CA ILE A 40 2.39 8.97 7.46
C ILE A 40 2.63 8.95 8.98
N ASP A 41 2.05 9.88 9.73
CA ASP A 41 2.15 9.92 11.20
C ASP A 41 1.63 8.61 11.81
N THR A 42 0.47 8.15 11.35
CA THR A 42 -0.16 6.95 11.90
C THR A 42 0.58 5.67 11.50
N VAL A 43 1.05 5.56 10.25
CA VAL A 43 1.64 4.33 9.71
C VAL A 43 3.16 4.28 9.91
N LEU A 44 3.89 5.39 9.64
CA LEU A 44 5.35 5.39 9.61
C LEU A 44 6.01 6.00 10.86
N LEU A 45 5.37 6.98 11.53
CA LEU A 45 6.03 7.73 12.60
C LEU A 45 5.59 7.31 14.00
N ARG A 46 4.35 6.83 14.13
CA ARG A 46 3.84 6.41 15.43
C ARG A 46 4.54 5.13 15.88
N PRO A 47 5.18 5.11 17.05
CA PRO A 47 5.79 3.89 17.57
C PRO A 47 4.72 2.84 17.84
N LEU A 48 5.10 1.57 17.69
CA LEU A 48 4.25 0.45 18.04
C LEU A 48 3.86 0.51 19.53
N PRO A 49 2.67 0.01 19.90
CA PRO A 49 2.13 0.14 21.26
C PRO A 49 2.79 -0.84 22.26
N PHE A 50 4.09 -1.07 22.11
CA PHE A 50 4.87 -1.96 22.94
C PHE A 50 5.93 -1.21 23.76
N LYS A 51 6.38 -1.80 24.84
CA LYS A 51 7.46 -1.22 25.65
C LYS A 51 8.77 -1.24 24.87
N ASN A 52 9.44 -0.08 24.72
CA ASN A 52 10.70 0.10 23.98
C ASN A 52 10.63 -0.57 22.58
N PRO A 53 9.77 -0.12 21.67
CA PRO A 53 9.47 -0.80 20.41
C PRO A 53 10.69 -0.92 19.49
N ASP A 54 11.66 0.00 19.59
CA ASP A 54 12.88 -0.03 18.79
C ASP A 54 13.81 -1.22 19.10
N GLN A 55 13.60 -1.87 20.26
CA GLN A 55 14.33 -3.07 20.67
C GLN A 55 13.68 -4.35 20.15
N ILE A 56 12.46 -4.27 19.63
CA ILE A 56 11.74 -5.43 19.12
C ILE A 56 12.10 -5.61 17.64
N VAL A 57 12.56 -6.79 17.30
CA VAL A 57 13.02 -7.13 15.95
C VAL A 57 12.37 -8.40 15.44
N HIS A 58 12.13 -8.48 14.13
CA HIS A 58 11.93 -9.75 13.43
C HIS A 58 13.29 -10.35 13.07
N VAL A 59 13.36 -11.66 13.15
CA VAL A 59 14.51 -12.47 12.73
C VAL A 59 14.06 -13.34 11.57
N TRP A 60 14.53 -13.03 10.36
CA TRP A 60 14.24 -13.78 9.14
C TRP A 60 15.41 -14.69 8.77
N GLY A 61 15.13 -15.88 8.29
CA GLY A 61 16.16 -16.76 7.74
C GLY A 61 16.73 -16.22 6.42
N ARG A 62 18.00 -16.45 6.16
CA ARG A 62 18.64 -16.17 4.87
C ARG A 62 19.13 -17.46 4.28
N TYR A 63 18.61 -17.82 3.12
CA TYR A 63 18.94 -19.05 2.40
C TYR A 63 19.64 -18.74 1.09
N ALA A 64 20.60 -19.59 0.67
CA ALA A 64 21.37 -19.40 -0.57
C ALA A 64 20.49 -19.38 -1.83
N THR A 65 19.33 -20.06 -1.79
CA THR A 65 18.37 -20.18 -2.91
C THR A 65 17.42 -18.98 -3.08
N ASP A 66 17.45 -18.02 -2.15
CA ASP A 66 16.41 -16.96 -2.08
C ASP A 66 16.62 -15.80 -3.07
N GLY A 67 17.69 -15.83 -3.86
CA GLY A 67 17.98 -14.72 -4.78
C GLY A 67 18.18 -13.37 -4.09
N GLY A 68 18.48 -13.38 -2.77
CA GLY A 68 18.69 -12.18 -1.96
C GLY A 68 17.44 -11.64 -1.28
N LYS A 69 16.33 -12.37 -1.23
CA LYS A 69 15.15 -11.99 -0.42
C LYS A 69 15.56 -11.90 1.06
N VAL A 70 15.19 -10.80 1.69
CA VAL A 70 15.55 -10.50 3.10
C VAL A 70 14.39 -10.76 4.05
N ARG A 71 13.17 -10.85 3.55
CA ARG A 71 11.94 -10.95 4.33
C ARG A 71 11.12 -12.17 3.92
N GLY A 72 10.33 -12.67 4.88
CA GLY A 72 9.38 -13.74 4.64
C GLY A 72 9.93 -15.15 4.82
N ASN A 73 11.24 -15.33 5.04
CA ASN A 73 11.84 -16.64 5.28
C ASN A 73 11.70 -17.04 6.74
N VAL A 74 10.76 -17.92 7.00
CA VAL A 74 10.41 -18.45 8.32
C VAL A 74 11.41 -19.50 8.80
N HIS A 75 11.34 -19.83 10.08
CA HIS A 75 12.22 -20.80 10.73
C HIS A 75 11.49 -22.11 11.07
N SER A 76 12.23 -23.19 11.23
CA SER A 76 11.73 -24.39 11.92
C SER A 76 11.75 -24.18 13.43
N PHE A 77 11.00 -24.99 14.17
CA PHE A 77 11.02 -24.91 15.63
C PHE A 77 12.39 -25.29 16.22
N PRO A 78 13.10 -26.36 15.76
CA PRO A 78 14.45 -26.65 16.22
C PRO A 78 15.45 -25.53 15.92
N ASP A 79 15.37 -24.85 14.76
CA ASP A 79 16.25 -23.73 14.47
C ASP A 79 15.96 -22.52 15.38
N TYR A 80 14.69 -22.24 15.66
CA TYR A 80 14.31 -21.22 16.62
C TYR A 80 14.89 -21.51 18.02
N VAL A 81 14.78 -22.76 18.49
CA VAL A 81 15.34 -23.15 19.80
C VAL A 81 16.85 -22.93 19.83
N ASP A 82 17.57 -23.40 18.80
CA ASP A 82 19.02 -23.23 18.70
C ASP A 82 19.44 -21.75 18.65
N LEU A 83 18.72 -20.94 17.86
CA LEU A 83 18.97 -19.48 17.79
C LEU A 83 18.73 -18.81 19.15
N ARG A 84 17.66 -19.16 19.85
CA ARG A 84 17.30 -18.63 21.18
C ARG A 84 18.33 -19.01 22.24
N GLU A 85 18.71 -20.29 22.30
CA GLU A 85 19.59 -20.79 23.37
C GLU A 85 21.04 -20.37 23.20
N GLN A 86 21.52 -20.22 21.97
CA GLN A 86 22.91 -19.84 21.69
C GLN A 86 23.12 -18.32 21.60
N SER A 87 22.06 -17.51 21.46
CA SER A 87 22.23 -16.05 21.34
C SER A 87 22.43 -15.38 22.69
N GLN A 88 23.33 -14.40 22.73
CA GLN A 88 23.63 -13.62 23.93
C GLN A 88 23.16 -12.15 23.84
N ASN A 89 22.83 -11.69 22.65
CA ASN A 89 22.44 -10.31 22.39
C ASN A 89 20.94 -10.04 22.60
N PHE A 90 20.13 -11.07 22.84
CA PHE A 90 18.69 -10.95 23.05
C PHE A 90 18.34 -11.05 24.54
N ALA A 91 17.43 -10.20 24.99
CA ALA A 91 16.81 -10.30 26.31
C ALA A 91 15.73 -11.40 26.35
N ALA A 92 14.99 -11.54 25.25
CA ALA A 92 14.01 -12.59 25.02
C ALA A 92 13.87 -12.84 23.53
N MET A 93 13.57 -14.07 23.12
CA MET A 93 13.26 -14.44 21.75
C MET A 93 12.05 -15.36 21.76
N ALA A 94 11.11 -15.14 20.87
CA ALA A 94 9.84 -15.86 20.78
C ALA A 94 9.52 -16.23 19.33
N ALA A 95 8.71 -17.24 19.17
CA ALA A 95 8.22 -17.68 17.87
C ALA A 95 6.70 -17.73 17.85
N TYR A 96 6.12 -17.51 16.67
CA TYR A 96 4.70 -17.59 16.44
C TYR A 96 4.36 -18.07 15.04
N THR A 97 3.12 -18.57 14.89
CA THR A 97 2.52 -18.85 13.59
C THR A 97 1.01 -18.63 13.67
N ARG A 98 0.39 -18.31 12.53
CA ARG A 98 -1.07 -18.18 12.45
C ARG A 98 -1.73 -19.55 12.61
N THR A 99 -2.91 -19.56 13.20
CA THR A 99 -3.77 -20.73 13.32
C THR A 99 -5.22 -20.32 13.19
N GLY A 100 -6.03 -21.16 12.59
CA GLY A 100 -7.47 -20.97 12.54
C GLY A 100 -8.17 -21.92 13.52
N GLY A 101 -9.32 -21.52 14.02
CA GLY A 101 -10.14 -22.34 14.89
C GLY A 101 -11.62 -22.06 14.71
N THR A 102 -12.46 -22.96 15.22
CA THR A 102 -13.91 -22.79 15.26
C THR A 102 -14.36 -22.74 16.71
N LEU A 103 -14.89 -21.58 17.14
CA LEU A 103 -15.52 -21.45 18.45
C LEU A 103 -16.93 -22.04 18.37
N SER A 104 -17.20 -23.05 19.19
CA SER A 104 -18.54 -23.60 19.33
C SER A 104 -19.30 -22.79 20.38
N LEU A 105 -20.38 -22.14 19.96
CA LEU A 105 -21.36 -21.47 20.82
C LEU A 105 -22.62 -22.34 20.90
N ALA A 106 -23.51 -22.06 21.85
CA ALA A 106 -24.70 -22.88 22.11
C ALA A 106 -25.59 -23.14 20.89
N GLU A 107 -25.68 -22.18 19.95
CA GLU A 107 -26.57 -22.25 18.79
C GLU A 107 -25.86 -22.11 17.43
N ASP A 108 -24.57 -21.74 17.40
CA ASP A 108 -23.83 -21.54 16.14
C ASP A 108 -22.33 -21.81 16.33
N ALA A 109 -21.63 -22.01 15.21
CA ALA A 109 -20.18 -22.14 15.17
C ALA A 109 -19.58 -20.93 14.46
N ARG A 110 -18.59 -20.28 15.11
CA ARG A 110 -17.90 -19.11 14.57
C ARG A 110 -16.44 -19.45 14.28
N ALA A 111 -15.98 -19.15 13.06
CA ALA A 111 -14.55 -19.18 12.79
C ALA A 111 -13.84 -18.07 13.58
N LEU A 112 -12.69 -18.42 14.11
CA LEU A 112 -11.77 -17.50 14.77
C LEU A 112 -10.41 -17.54 14.06
N GLU A 113 -9.85 -16.38 13.87
CA GLU A 113 -8.44 -16.22 13.52
C GLU A 113 -7.60 -16.22 14.80
N GLY A 114 -6.62 -17.09 14.88
CA GLY A 114 -5.79 -17.26 16.06
C GLY A 114 -4.31 -17.23 15.74
N ILE A 115 -3.53 -17.26 16.83
CA ILE A 115 -2.09 -17.32 16.77
C ILE A 115 -1.57 -18.38 17.75
N ALA A 116 -0.67 -19.24 17.30
CA ALA A 116 0.08 -20.13 18.17
C ALA A 116 1.42 -19.46 18.51
N ILE A 117 1.71 -19.29 19.81
CA ILE A 117 2.85 -18.51 20.30
C ILE A 117 3.65 -19.27 21.34
N THR A 118 4.94 -19.00 21.41
CA THR A 118 5.74 -19.41 22.57
C THR A 118 5.50 -18.48 23.77
N PRO A 119 5.63 -18.94 25.02
CA PRO A 119 5.37 -18.13 26.21
C PRO A 119 6.17 -16.80 26.26
N GLU A 120 7.37 -16.82 25.72
CA GLU A 120 8.27 -15.66 25.69
C GLU A 120 7.75 -14.47 24.89
N VAL A 121 6.67 -14.60 24.09
CA VAL A 121 6.05 -13.47 23.34
C VAL A 121 5.65 -12.34 24.28
N PHE A 122 5.12 -12.64 25.46
CA PHE A 122 4.73 -11.61 26.44
C PHE A 122 5.93 -10.79 26.92
N ASP A 123 7.08 -11.44 27.11
CA ASP A 123 8.34 -10.77 27.51
C ASP A 123 8.92 -9.97 26.34
N VAL A 124 8.90 -10.52 25.13
CA VAL A 124 9.37 -9.81 23.94
C VAL A 124 8.55 -8.55 23.71
N LEU A 125 7.23 -8.61 23.83
CA LEU A 125 6.37 -7.44 23.62
C LEU A 125 6.32 -6.51 24.85
N GLY A 126 6.62 -7.03 26.05
CA GLY A 126 6.52 -6.30 27.32
C GLY A 126 5.06 -5.98 27.67
N VAL A 127 4.12 -6.87 27.30
CA VAL A 127 2.68 -6.73 27.52
C VAL A 127 2.19 -7.88 28.36
N GLN A 128 1.39 -7.58 29.38
CA GLN A 128 0.74 -8.57 30.22
C GLN A 128 -0.77 -8.57 29.94
N PRO A 129 -1.45 -9.71 30.14
CA PRO A 129 -2.90 -9.78 30.06
C PRO A 129 -3.58 -8.78 31.02
N LEU A 130 -4.72 -8.23 30.58
CA LEU A 130 -5.57 -7.33 31.38
C LEU A 130 -6.25 -8.10 32.53
N LEU A 131 -6.68 -9.34 32.24
CA LEU A 131 -7.27 -10.26 33.21
C LEU A 131 -6.51 -11.57 33.15
N GLY A 132 -6.33 -12.22 34.31
CA GLY A 132 -5.65 -13.51 34.37
C GLY A 132 -4.14 -13.43 34.14
N ARG A 133 -3.59 -14.35 33.36
CA ARG A 133 -2.15 -14.50 33.10
C ARG A 133 -1.84 -14.93 31.66
N GLY A 134 -0.60 -14.76 31.26
CA GLY A 134 -0.06 -15.31 30.02
C GLY A 134 0.29 -16.81 30.14
N PHE A 135 0.85 -17.37 29.06
CA PHE A 135 1.30 -18.78 29.03
C PHE A 135 2.59 -18.95 29.85
N THR A 136 2.70 -20.13 30.45
CA THR A 136 3.92 -20.66 31.08
C THR A 136 4.43 -21.87 30.29
N LYS A 137 5.66 -22.29 30.57
CA LYS A 137 6.23 -23.51 29.98
C LYS A 137 5.49 -24.78 30.38
N GLU A 138 4.81 -24.75 31.51
CA GLU A 138 3.98 -25.87 32.01
C GLU A 138 2.69 -26.00 31.21
N ASP A 139 2.06 -24.86 30.84
CA ASP A 139 0.85 -24.84 29.99
C ASP A 139 1.11 -25.48 28.63
N ALA A 140 2.30 -25.35 28.12
CA ALA A 140 2.74 -25.89 26.85
C ALA A 140 2.82 -27.44 26.85
N LYS A 141 3.11 -28.02 27.99
CA LYS A 141 3.31 -29.49 28.16
C LYS A 141 2.02 -30.27 28.45
N ASN A 142 0.98 -29.59 28.92
CA ASN A 142 -0.24 -30.25 29.37
C ASN A 142 -1.29 -30.28 28.26
N GLU A 143 -1.32 -31.37 27.47
CA GLU A 143 -2.35 -31.56 26.43
C GLU A 143 -3.74 -31.88 27.03
N ALA A 144 -3.83 -32.33 28.29
CA ALA A 144 -5.08 -32.69 28.94
C ALA A 144 -5.88 -31.45 29.38
N ASP A 145 -5.20 -30.39 29.86
CA ASP A 145 -5.80 -29.13 30.28
C ASP A 145 -5.32 -28.00 29.39
N ARG A 146 -5.80 -27.96 28.14
CA ARG A 146 -5.46 -26.94 27.19
C ARG A 146 -5.94 -25.56 27.67
N VAL A 147 -5.12 -24.56 27.44
CA VAL A 147 -5.39 -23.19 27.83
C VAL A 147 -5.47 -22.26 26.60
N VAL A 148 -6.15 -21.13 26.76
CA VAL A 148 -6.29 -20.11 25.74
C VAL A 148 -6.25 -18.72 26.37
N VAL A 149 -5.65 -17.78 25.65
CA VAL A 149 -5.71 -16.34 25.94
C VAL A 149 -6.56 -15.67 24.87
N LEU A 150 -7.58 -14.92 25.30
CA LEU A 150 -8.49 -14.22 24.41
C LEU A 150 -7.99 -12.79 24.12
N THR A 151 -8.29 -12.28 22.93
CA THR A 151 -8.13 -10.84 22.69
C THR A 151 -9.33 -10.08 23.29
N TYR A 152 -9.13 -8.78 23.55
CA TYR A 152 -10.17 -7.91 24.07
C TYR A 152 -11.42 -7.86 23.18
N PRO A 153 -11.32 -7.75 21.84
CA PRO A 153 -12.48 -7.76 20.96
C PRO A 153 -13.30 -9.05 21.02
N LEU A 154 -12.64 -10.22 21.07
CA LEU A 154 -13.36 -11.49 21.20
C LEU A 154 -14.05 -11.62 22.55
N TRP A 155 -13.38 -11.26 23.64
CA TRP A 155 -13.98 -11.27 24.99
C TRP A 155 -15.21 -10.36 25.05
N GLN A 156 -15.16 -9.17 24.41
CA GLN A 156 -16.29 -8.25 24.38
C GLN A 156 -17.43 -8.79 23.51
N SER A 157 -17.13 -9.26 22.29
CA SER A 157 -18.18 -9.60 21.32
C SER A 157 -18.85 -10.96 21.59
N ALA A 158 -18.09 -11.96 22.03
CA ALA A 158 -18.61 -13.30 22.25
C ALA A 158 -18.96 -13.61 23.70
N PHE A 159 -18.36 -12.91 24.67
CA PHE A 159 -18.52 -13.21 26.11
C PHE A 159 -18.99 -12.00 26.93
N GLY A 160 -19.48 -10.93 26.29
CA GLY A 160 -20.11 -9.78 26.93
C GLY A 160 -19.23 -9.04 27.96
N SER A 161 -17.92 -9.15 27.86
CA SER A 161 -16.94 -8.57 28.80
C SER A 161 -17.11 -9.10 30.25
N ASP A 162 -17.56 -10.33 30.43
CA ASP A 162 -17.69 -10.93 31.76
C ASP A 162 -16.32 -11.30 32.33
N PRO A 163 -15.86 -10.71 33.46
CA PRO A 163 -14.58 -11.07 34.08
C PRO A 163 -14.52 -12.51 34.61
N LYS A 164 -15.68 -13.14 34.84
CA LYS A 164 -15.75 -14.54 35.29
C LYS A 164 -15.36 -15.55 34.23
N ILE A 165 -15.06 -15.08 32.99
CA ILE A 165 -14.57 -15.95 31.90
C ILE A 165 -13.25 -16.62 32.26
N ILE A 166 -12.43 -16.06 33.14
CA ILE A 166 -11.18 -16.66 33.61
C ILE A 166 -11.47 -17.94 34.38
N GLY A 167 -10.85 -19.03 33.95
CA GLY A 167 -11.08 -20.38 34.49
C GLY A 167 -12.24 -21.15 33.84
N GLN A 168 -13.04 -20.47 32.97
CA GLN A 168 -14.10 -21.18 32.24
C GLN A 168 -13.53 -21.94 31.05
N LYS A 169 -14.20 -23.04 30.67
CA LYS A 169 -13.85 -23.83 29.49
C LYS A 169 -14.68 -23.39 28.29
N ILE A 170 -14.01 -23.01 27.20
CA ILE A 170 -14.60 -22.77 25.90
C ILE A 170 -14.14 -23.82 24.90
N THR A 171 -14.96 -24.14 23.92
CA THR A 171 -14.64 -25.15 22.91
C THR A 171 -14.13 -24.51 21.64
N ILE A 172 -12.84 -24.73 21.31
CA ILE A 172 -12.23 -24.29 20.06
C ILE A 172 -11.81 -25.51 19.26
N SER A 173 -12.25 -25.61 18.00
CA SER A 173 -11.98 -26.75 17.11
C SER A 173 -12.27 -28.12 17.75
N ALA A 174 -13.44 -28.22 18.35
CA ALA A 174 -13.95 -29.40 19.08
C ALA A 174 -13.10 -29.82 20.30
N ARG A 175 -12.23 -28.95 20.81
CA ARG A 175 -11.44 -29.21 22.05
C ARG A 175 -11.77 -28.17 23.12
N PRO A 176 -11.93 -28.58 24.35
CA PRO A 176 -12.09 -27.69 25.50
C PRO A 176 -10.75 -26.98 25.77
N HIS A 177 -10.81 -25.66 26.00
CA HIS A 177 -9.68 -24.84 26.42
C HIS A 177 -10.11 -24.00 27.61
N THR A 178 -9.32 -23.97 28.65
CA THR A 178 -9.54 -23.13 29.83
C THR A 178 -9.04 -21.71 29.50
N VAL A 179 -9.90 -20.71 29.64
CA VAL A 179 -9.51 -19.31 29.44
C VAL A 179 -8.65 -18.87 30.63
N ILE A 180 -7.38 -18.56 30.40
CA ILE A 180 -6.44 -18.17 31.48
C ILE A 180 -6.11 -16.68 31.45
N GLY A 181 -6.41 -15.97 30.36
CA GLY A 181 -6.14 -14.55 30.26
C GLY A 181 -6.94 -13.87 29.17
N VAL A 182 -7.06 -12.54 29.32
CA VAL A 182 -7.61 -11.63 28.31
C VAL A 182 -6.59 -10.53 28.06
N MET A 183 -6.23 -10.31 26.81
CA MET A 183 -5.28 -9.27 26.43
C MET A 183 -5.87 -7.85 26.52
N PRO A 184 -5.05 -6.83 26.74
CA PRO A 184 -5.55 -5.45 26.80
C PRO A 184 -6.05 -4.97 25.42
N PRO A 185 -6.93 -3.92 25.37
CA PRO A 185 -7.55 -3.43 24.13
C PRO A 185 -6.57 -2.98 23.06
N ASN A 186 -5.38 -2.53 23.46
CA ASN A 186 -4.32 -2.05 22.58
C ASN A 186 -3.34 -3.15 22.15
N TRP A 187 -3.58 -4.40 22.55
CA TRP A 187 -2.76 -5.51 22.10
C TRP A 187 -3.11 -5.86 20.64
N LYS A 188 -2.18 -5.64 19.76
CA LYS A 188 -2.26 -5.98 18.34
C LYS A 188 -0.98 -6.71 17.97
N PHE A 189 -1.07 -8.01 17.91
CA PHE A 189 0.05 -8.87 17.55
C PHE A 189 -0.45 -10.17 16.91
N PRO A 190 0.07 -10.55 15.74
CA PRO A 190 1.04 -9.79 14.92
C PRO A 190 0.49 -8.44 14.46
N VAL A 191 1.38 -7.44 14.31
CA VAL A 191 0.96 -6.06 14.01
C VAL A 191 0.30 -5.93 12.63
N GLU A 192 0.66 -6.83 11.70
CA GLU A 192 0.13 -6.91 10.34
C GLU A 192 -1.29 -7.46 10.29
N ASP A 193 -1.78 -8.06 11.38
CA ASP A 193 -3.08 -8.73 11.42
C ASP A 193 -3.93 -8.26 12.60
N GLU A 194 -4.87 -7.38 12.32
CA GLU A 194 -5.81 -6.87 13.33
C GLU A 194 -6.95 -7.83 13.64
N HIS A 195 -7.03 -8.97 12.94
CA HIS A 195 -8.14 -9.93 13.04
C HIS A 195 -7.89 -11.10 14.02
N ILE A 196 -6.70 -11.13 14.64
CA ILE A 196 -6.41 -12.17 15.64
C ILE A 196 -7.34 -12.03 16.85
N GLU A 197 -8.03 -13.11 17.17
CA GLU A 197 -9.05 -13.17 18.20
C GLU A 197 -8.62 -13.97 19.44
N TYR A 198 -7.67 -14.94 19.28
CA TYR A 198 -7.17 -15.75 20.39
C TYR A 198 -5.72 -16.18 20.18
N ALA A 199 -5.07 -16.55 21.26
CA ALA A 199 -3.74 -17.14 21.27
C ALA A 199 -3.73 -18.51 21.94
N LEU A 200 -2.93 -19.44 21.40
CA LEU A 200 -2.67 -20.77 21.95
C LEU A 200 -1.15 -20.97 22.16
N PRO A 201 -0.74 -21.87 23.07
CA PRO A 201 0.63 -22.36 23.11
C PRO A 201 1.03 -23.03 21.79
N LEU A 202 2.23 -22.72 21.31
CA LEU A 202 2.76 -23.22 20.04
C LEU A 202 2.88 -24.75 20.03
N GLU A 203 3.13 -25.34 21.18
CA GLU A 203 3.31 -26.76 21.38
C GLU A 203 2.04 -27.59 21.05
N TYR A 204 0.88 -26.95 21.03
CA TYR A 204 -0.39 -27.60 20.62
C TYR A 204 -0.47 -27.96 19.13
N LEU A 205 0.50 -27.53 18.32
CA LEU A 205 0.66 -27.96 16.93
C LEU A 205 1.09 -29.43 16.82
N GLY A 206 1.69 -29.98 17.90
CA GLY A 206 2.10 -31.37 18.03
C GLY A 206 3.57 -31.60 17.75
N GLN A 207 4.14 -32.56 18.47
CA GLN A 207 5.58 -32.86 18.45
C GLN A 207 6.12 -33.28 17.08
N GLN A 208 5.31 -33.96 16.27
CA GLN A 208 5.72 -34.36 14.92
C GLN A 208 6.06 -33.17 14.04
N VAL A 209 5.30 -32.06 14.13
CA VAL A 209 5.56 -30.82 13.38
C VAL A 209 6.74 -30.07 14.00
N LEU A 210 6.77 -29.97 15.33
CA LEU A 210 7.78 -29.22 16.07
C LEU A 210 9.17 -29.84 15.99
N ASN A 211 9.29 -31.15 15.94
CA ASN A 211 10.59 -31.82 15.88
C ASN A 211 11.19 -31.88 14.45
N ASN A 212 10.42 -31.47 13.42
CA ASN A 212 10.88 -31.49 12.05
C ASN A 212 11.66 -30.22 11.70
N ARG A 213 13.02 -30.31 11.66
CA ARG A 213 13.91 -29.21 11.33
C ARG A 213 13.75 -28.74 9.87
N GLY A 214 13.29 -29.58 8.97
CA GLY A 214 12.99 -29.23 7.58
C GLY A 214 11.66 -28.47 7.40
N SER A 215 10.81 -28.40 8.45
CA SER A 215 9.52 -27.71 8.37
C SER A 215 9.65 -26.26 8.84
N HIS A 216 9.74 -25.34 7.90
CA HIS A 216 9.85 -23.90 8.16
C HIS A 216 8.48 -23.23 8.09
N PHE A 217 7.98 -22.74 9.24
CA PHE A 217 6.65 -22.14 9.35
C PHE A 217 6.53 -21.09 10.46
N LEU A 218 7.62 -20.85 11.21
CA LEU A 218 7.62 -19.97 12.36
C LEU A 218 8.21 -18.61 12.02
N THR A 219 7.48 -17.56 12.33
CA THR A 219 8.03 -16.22 12.42
C THR A 219 8.67 -16.04 13.78
N VAL A 220 9.90 -15.52 13.80
CA VAL A 220 10.67 -15.29 15.01
C VAL A 220 10.78 -13.81 15.31
N VAL A 221 10.45 -13.44 16.55
CA VAL A 221 10.60 -12.09 17.08
C VAL A 221 11.53 -12.11 18.29
N GLY A 222 12.30 -11.04 18.46
CA GLY A 222 13.20 -10.92 19.59
C GLY A 222 13.25 -9.52 20.17
N ARG A 223 13.58 -9.42 21.46
CA ARG A 223 13.91 -8.18 22.12
C ARG A 223 15.41 -8.11 22.33
N LEU A 224 16.05 -7.12 21.73
CA LEU A 224 17.47 -6.86 21.92
C LEU A 224 17.74 -6.38 23.35
N LYS A 225 18.90 -6.77 23.91
CA LYS A 225 19.40 -6.18 25.16
C LYS A 225 19.67 -4.68 24.98
N PRO A 226 19.54 -3.86 26.05
CA PRO A 226 19.86 -2.45 25.98
C PRO A 226 21.28 -2.20 25.46
N GLY A 227 21.40 -1.30 24.48
CA GLY A 227 22.70 -0.94 23.87
C GLY A 227 23.19 -1.87 22.76
N VAL A 228 22.51 -2.98 22.47
CA VAL A 228 22.87 -3.88 21.36
C VAL A 228 22.32 -3.34 20.04
N GLY A 229 23.20 -3.19 19.05
CA GLY A 229 22.83 -2.77 17.69
C GLY A 229 22.32 -3.94 16.85
N ILE A 230 21.42 -3.67 15.90
CA ILE A 230 20.85 -4.66 14.99
C ILE A 230 21.94 -5.44 14.24
N LYS A 231 22.97 -4.76 13.72
CA LYS A 231 24.08 -5.42 12.99
C LYS A 231 24.86 -6.40 13.85
N THR A 232 25.03 -6.10 15.14
CA THR A 232 25.71 -6.99 16.08
C THR A 232 24.88 -8.26 16.33
N ALA A 233 23.58 -8.10 16.55
CA ALA A 233 22.65 -9.22 16.70
C ALA A 233 22.56 -10.07 15.43
N GLU A 234 22.50 -9.45 14.26
CA GLU A 234 22.47 -10.13 12.96
C GLU A 234 23.75 -10.94 12.71
N ALA A 235 24.93 -10.37 13.04
CA ALA A 235 26.20 -11.07 12.90
C ALA A 235 26.30 -12.29 13.81
N GLU A 236 25.84 -12.17 15.08
CA GLU A 236 25.79 -13.32 16.01
C GLU A 236 24.88 -14.43 15.51
N LEU A 237 23.62 -14.08 15.15
CA LEU A 237 22.67 -15.08 14.66
C LEU A 237 23.11 -15.70 13.34
N SER A 238 23.75 -14.94 12.45
CA SER A 238 24.30 -15.46 11.20
C SER A 238 25.47 -16.42 11.45
N ALA A 239 26.28 -16.18 12.46
CA ALA A 239 27.33 -17.12 12.87
C ALA A 239 26.73 -18.44 13.43
N ILE A 240 25.63 -18.34 14.21
CA ILE A 240 24.88 -19.51 14.67
C ILE A 240 24.30 -20.27 13.49
N ALA A 241 23.59 -19.60 12.58
CA ALA A 241 23.03 -20.19 11.38
C ALA A 241 24.08 -20.93 10.54
N SER A 242 25.26 -20.34 10.35
CA SER A 242 26.37 -20.99 9.65
C SER A 242 26.90 -22.25 10.37
N ARG A 243 26.86 -22.29 11.72
CA ARG A 243 27.18 -23.52 12.47
C ARG A 243 26.10 -24.59 12.28
N LEU A 244 24.81 -24.20 12.36
CA LEU A 244 23.68 -25.11 12.15
C LEU A 244 23.67 -25.70 10.75
N SER A 245 24.04 -24.91 9.73
CA SER A 245 24.20 -25.39 8.35
C SER A 245 25.23 -26.51 8.23
N LYS A 246 26.34 -26.43 8.97
CA LYS A 246 27.37 -27.47 8.99
C LYS A 246 26.97 -28.68 9.85
N GLN A 247 26.26 -28.44 10.94
CA GLN A 247 25.84 -29.50 11.87
C GLN A 247 24.67 -30.33 11.33
N TYR A 248 23.77 -29.68 10.57
CA TYR A 248 22.56 -30.30 10.00
C TYR A 248 22.50 -30.10 8.48
N PRO A 249 23.45 -30.68 7.71
CA PRO A 249 23.53 -30.44 6.27
C PRO A 249 22.31 -30.95 5.49
N ASP A 250 21.60 -31.93 6.04
CA ASP A 250 20.41 -32.51 5.40
C ASP A 250 19.21 -31.54 5.37
N THR A 251 19.13 -30.61 6.31
CA THR A 251 18.00 -29.67 6.42
C THR A 251 18.41 -28.21 6.26
N ASN A 252 19.64 -27.86 6.69
CA ASN A 252 20.08 -26.49 6.84
C ASN A 252 21.24 -26.09 5.92
N LEU A 253 21.62 -26.89 4.93
CA LEU A 253 22.78 -26.63 4.07
C LEU A 253 22.75 -25.21 3.46
N ASN A 254 21.57 -24.75 3.07
CA ASN A 254 21.35 -23.43 2.48
C ASN A 254 21.09 -22.32 3.49
N PHE A 255 21.06 -22.60 4.78
CA PHE A 255 20.85 -21.60 5.84
C PHE A 255 22.13 -20.82 6.06
N THR A 256 22.32 -19.75 5.27
CA THR A 256 23.57 -18.98 5.19
C THR A 256 23.66 -17.90 6.27
N GLY A 257 22.57 -17.56 6.92
CA GLY A 257 22.53 -16.49 7.92
C GLY A 257 21.13 -16.10 8.30
N THR A 258 21.05 -14.97 8.99
CA THR A 258 19.79 -14.34 9.36
C THR A 258 19.76 -12.89 8.90
N SER A 259 18.57 -12.32 8.79
CA SER A 259 18.35 -10.88 8.64
C SER A 259 17.55 -10.39 9.83
N VAL A 260 18.09 -9.40 10.54
CA VAL A 260 17.45 -8.80 11.70
C VAL A 260 16.95 -7.40 11.34
N VAL A 261 15.66 -7.17 11.46
CA VAL A 261 15.01 -5.89 11.15
C VAL A 261 14.12 -5.46 12.31
N THR A 262 13.99 -4.15 12.59
CA THR A 262 13.03 -3.72 13.61
C THR A 262 11.61 -4.13 13.21
N LEU A 263 10.80 -4.56 14.16
CA LEU A 263 9.41 -4.94 13.92
C LEU A 263 8.66 -3.81 13.20
N HIS A 264 8.87 -2.57 13.63
CA HIS A 264 8.28 -1.40 12.98
C HIS A 264 8.71 -1.27 11.50
N SER A 265 10.03 -1.36 11.20
CA SER A 265 10.51 -1.23 9.81
C SER A 265 10.05 -2.37 8.90
N ASP A 266 9.82 -3.54 9.48
CA ASP A 266 9.31 -4.70 8.74
C ASP A 266 7.85 -4.53 8.35
N VAL A 267 7.00 -4.17 9.31
CA VAL A 267 5.57 -3.94 9.09
C VAL A 267 5.29 -2.83 8.07
N VAL A 268 6.07 -1.74 8.11
CA VAL A 268 5.84 -0.59 7.22
C VAL A 268 6.66 -0.63 5.93
N GLY A 269 7.55 -1.60 5.77
CA GLY A 269 8.55 -1.62 4.69
C GLY A 269 7.94 -1.57 3.30
N ASP A 270 6.87 -2.30 3.07
CA ASP A 270 6.24 -2.43 1.75
C ASP A 270 5.40 -1.21 1.36
N VAL A 271 4.85 -0.49 2.36
CA VAL A 271 4.03 0.69 2.09
C VAL A 271 4.82 2.00 2.10
N ARG A 272 6.01 2.01 2.71
CA ARG A 272 6.87 3.19 2.85
C ARG A 272 7.22 3.85 1.51
N PRO A 273 7.63 3.13 0.44
CA PRO A 273 7.94 3.77 -0.84
C PRO A 273 6.74 4.52 -1.44
N ALA A 274 5.56 3.91 -1.38
CA ALA A 274 4.33 4.52 -1.87
C ALA A 274 3.96 5.78 -1.09
N LEU A 275 4.03 5.75 0.24
CA LEU A 275 3.73 6.90 1.10
C LEU A 275 4.74 8.04 0.89
N MET A 276 6.03 7.74 0.67
CA MET A 276 7.03 8.77 0.35
C MET A 276 6.77 9.42 -1.02
N VAL A 277 6.36 8.66 -2.02
CA VAL A 277 5.95 9.19 -3.33
C VAL A 277 4.73 10.08 -3.19
N LEU A 278 3.72 9.68 -2.43
CA LEU A 278 2.52 10.48 -2.17
C LEU A 278 2.86 11.78 -1.43
N LEU A 279 3.74 11.72 -0.41
CA LEU A 279 4.21 12.92 0.28
C LEU A 279 4.94 13.88 -0.67
N GLY A 280 5.81 13.34 -1.53
CA GLY A 280 6.46 14.12 -2.59
C GLY A 280 5.45 14.79 -3.52
N ALA A 281 4.42 14.04 -3.95
CA ALA A 281 3.38 14.55 -4.83
C ALA A 281 2.59 15.71 -4.19
N VAL A 282 2.13 15.55 -2.94
CA VAL A 282 1.38 16.65 -2.27
C VAL A 282 2.26 17.84 -1.95
N THR A 283 3.56 17.62 -1.69
CA THR A 283 4.53 18.71 -1.54
C THR A 283 4.67 19.51 -2.84
N LEU A 284 4.72 18.83 -4.00
CA LEU A 284 4.73 19.51 -5.30
C LEU A 284 3.44 20.30 -5.54
N VAL A 285 2.27 19.76 -5.15
CA VAL A 285 1.00 20.49 -5.22
C VAL A 285 1.04 21.75 -4.35
N LEU A 286 1.61 21.69 -3.15
CA LEU A 286 1.78 22.85 -2.27
C LEU A 286 2.71 23.90 -2.90
N LEU A 287 3.81 23.49 -3.51
CA LEU A 287 4.73 24.42 -4.19
C LEU A 287 4.04 25.12 -5.38
N ILE A 288 3.21 24.40 -6.14
CA ILE A 288 2.38 24.97 -7.20
C ILE A 288 1.37 25.98 -6.62
N ALA A 289 0.72 25.62 -5.50
CA ALA A 289 -0.21 26.51 -4.80
C ALA A 289 0.50 27.78 -4.28
N CYS A 290 1.69 27.63 -3.69
CA CYS A 290 2.53 28.75 -3.24
C CYS A 290 2.92 29.68 -4.41
N ALA A 291 3.30 29.11 -5.55
CA ALA A 291 3.63 29.89 -6.76
C ALA A 291 2.41 30.69 -7.27
N ASN A 292 1.20 30.09 -7.21
CA ASN A 292 -0.03 30.78 -7.57
C ASN A 292 -0.32 31.96 -6.65
N VAL A 293 -0.25 31.76 -5.34
CA VAL A 293 -0.50 32.81 -4.37
C VAL A 293 0.56 33.91 -4.49
N ALA A 294 1.84 33.54 -4.72
CA ALA A 294 2.90 34.52 -4.99
C ALA A 294 2.58 35.38 -6.22
N ASN A 295 2.15 34.78 -7.33
CA ASN A 295 1.74 35.48 -8.55
C ASN A 295 0.56 36.43 -8.30
N LEU A 296 -0.43 36.01 -7.54
CA LEU A 296 -1.59 36.81 -7.16
C LEU A 296 -1.19 37.99 -6.26
N LEU A 297 -0.31 37.77 -5.29
CA LEU A 297 0.24 38.84 -4.43
C LEU A 297 1.08 39.84 -5.21
N LEU A 298 1.94 39.38 -6.14
CA LEU A 298 2.70 40.27 -7.03
C LEU A 298 1.81 41.12 -7.93
N ALA A 299 0.70 40.57 -8.45
CA ALA A 299 -0.28 41.29 -9.22
C ALA A 299 -0.95 42.42 -8.39
N ARG A 300 -1.34 42.09 -7.16
CA ARG A 300 -1.97 43.02 -6.22
C ARG A 300 -1.01 44.10 -5.74
N ALA A 301 0.23 43.72 -5.43
CA ALA A 301 1.26 44.68 -5.02
C ALA A 301 1.58 45.73 -6.10
N ALA A 302 1.58 45.30 -7.35
CA ALA A 302 1.77 46.23 -8.47
C ALA A 302 0.62 47.23 -8.63
N SER A 303 -0.63 46.85 -8.37
CA SER A 303 -1.77 47.79 -8.40
C SER A 303 -1.74 48.80 -7.24
N ARG A 304 -0.98 48.51 -6.16
CA ARG A 304 -0.83 49.34 -4.96
C ARG A 304 0.51 50.09 -4.91
N SER A 305 1.30 50.01 -5.96
CA SER A 305 2.65 50.61 -6.02
C SER A 305 2.63 52.13 -5.71
N ARG A 306 1.63 52.88 -6.21
CA ARG A 306 1.44 54.29 -5.91
C ARG A 306 1.15 54.55 -4.44
N GLU A 307 0.30 53.75 -3.80
CA GLU A 307 0.00 53.83 -2.36
C GLU A 307 1.26 53.61 -1.53
N ILE A 308 2.06 52.59 -1.87
CA ILE A 308 3.30 52.26 -1.16
C ILE A 308 4.36 53.33 -1.37
N ALA A 309 4.47 53.89 -2.58
CA ALA A 309 5.38 54.99 -2.88
C ALA A 309 5.04 56.28 -2.08
N ILE A 310 3.75 56.62 -1.94
CA ILE A 310 3.30 57.74 -1.11
C ILE A 310 3.68 57.52 0.35
N ARG A 311 3.43 56.31 0.89
CA ARG A 311 3.79 55.97 2.30
C ARG A 311 5.28 56.04 2.56
N THR A 312 6.09 55.54 1.61
CA THR A 312 7.54 55.62 1.71
C THR A 312 8.06 57.07 1.62
N ALA A 313 7.43 57.90 0.80
CA ALA A 313 7.73 59.35 0.71
C ALA A 313 7.34 60.10 2.01
N LEU A 314 6.32 59.63 2.69
CA LEU A 314 5.89 60.10 4.03
C LEU A 314 6.70 59.56 5.19
N GLY A 315 7.81 58.81 4.94
CA GLY A 315 8.73 58.31 5.95
C GLY A 315 8.50 56.88 6.46
N ALA A 316 7.63 56.10 5.81
CA ALA A 316 7.48 54.69 6.19
C ALA A 316 8.76 53.91 5.91
N SER A 317 9.31 53.25 6.94
CA SER A 317 10.50 52.41 6.79
C SER A 317 10.21 51.15 5.96
N ARG A 318 11.24 50.66 5.26
CA ARG A 318 11.18 49.41 4.46
C ARG A 318 10.69 48.22 5.28
N ALA A 319 11.16 48.12 6.53
CA ALA A 319 10.76 47.07 7.45
C ALA A 319 9.25 47.09 7.76
N LEU A 320 8.64 48.30 7.83
CA LEU A 320 7.21 48.46 8.08
C LEU A 320 6.39 47.93 6.92
N VAL A 321 6.81 48.23 5.66
CA VAL A 321 6.16 47.76 4.43
C VAL A 321 6.26 46.24 4.34
N ILE A 322 7.45 45.66 4.58
CA ILE A 322 7.65 44.20 4.58
C ILE A 322 6.78 43.53 5.66
N ARG A 323 6.79 44.05 6.88
CA ARG A 323 5.97 43.50 7.99
C ARG A 323 4.49 43.53 7.65
N GLN A 324 3.99 44.59 7.05
CA GLN A 324 2.58 44.68 6.65
C GLN A 324 2.22 43.65 5.59
N LEU A 325 3.03 43.46 4.53
CA LEU A 325 2.79 42.47 3.48
C LEU A 325 2.89 41.03 4.01
N LEU A 326 3.81 40.78 4.93
CA LEU A 326 3.91 39.49 5.61
C LEU A 326 2.68 39.22 6.51
N CYS A 327 2.13 40.23 7.20
CA CYS A 327 0.88 40.10 7.96
C CYS A 327 -0.32 39.73 7.06
N GLU A 328 -0.41 40.34 5.84
CA GLU A 328 -1.43 39.99 4.86
C GLU A 328 -1.27 38.53 4.40
N SER A 329 -0.04 38.11 4.08
CA SER A 329 0.27 36.73 3.69
C SER A 329 0.05 35.72 4.81
N LEU A 330 0.40 36.07 6.06
CA LEU A 330 0.18 35.22 7.25
C LEU A 330 -1.32 35.00 7.51
N LEU A 331 -2.12 36.05 7.36
CA LEU A 331 -3.56 35.94 7.54
C LEU A 331 -4.19 35.01 6.49
N LEU A 332 -3.76 35.10 5.22
CA LEU A 332 -4.17 34.18 4.16
C LEU A 332 -3.75 32.74 4.46
N ALA A 333 -2.53 32.53 4.94
CA ALA A 333 -2.02 31.20 5.28
C ALA A 333 -2.71 30.58 6.51
N VAL A 334 -3.06 31.39 7.51
CA VAL A 334 -3.82 30.91 8.68
C VAL A 334 -5.25 30.54 8.28
N LEU A 335 -5.91 31.37 7.48
CA LEU A 335 -7.26 31.06 6.99
C LEU A 335 -7.24 29.86 6.03
N GLY A 336 -6.26 29.80 5.11
CA GLY A 336 -6.02 28.69 4.21
C GLY A 336 -5.64 27.40 4.96
N GLY A 337 -4.80 27.51 5.99
CA GLY A 337 -4.42 26.40 6.87
C GLY A 337 -5.58 25.84 7.67
N GLY A 338 -6.44 26.74 8.25
CA GLY A 338 -7.65 26.33 8.94
C GLY A 338 -8.66 25.62 8.04
N ALA A 339 -8.93 26.20 6.84
CA ALA A 339 -9.75 25.54 5.83
C ALA A 339 -9.12 24.23 5.33
N GLY A 340 -7.77 24.20 5.17
CA GLY A 340 -7.01 23.02 4.81
C GLY A 340 -7.11 21.91 5.86
N LEU A 341 -7.11 22.27 7.16
CA LEU A 341 -7.26 21.29 8.24
C LEU A 341 -8.67 20.65 8.23
N LEU A 342 -9.72 21.42 7.93
CA LEU A 342 -11.06 20.88 7.73
C LEU A 342 -11.13 19.93 6.53
N LEU A 343 -10.50 20.31 5.40
CA LEU A 343 -10.38 19.44 4.24
C LEU A 343 -9.55 18.18 4.54
N ALA A 344 -8.51 18.29 5.36
CA ALA A 344 -7.70 17.15 5.79
C ALA A 344 -8.53 16.18 6.64
N GLY A 345 -9.36 16.66 7.56
CA GLY A 345 -10.25 15.81 8.35
C GLY A 345 -11.19 14.98 7.46
N TRP A 346 -11.89 15.65 6.54
CA TRP A 346 -12.74 14.98 5.56
C TRP A 346 -11.95 14.03 4.63
N GLY A 347 -10.75 14.45 4.20
CA GLY A 347 -9.86 13.61 3.40
C GLY A 347 -9.39 12.36 4.14
N VAL A 348 -9.08 12.47 5.43
CA VAL A 348 -8.70 11.33 6.29
C VAL A 348 -9.84 10.32 6.43
N ASP A 349 -11.08 10.78 6.63
CA ASP A 349 -12.25 9.91 6.70
C ASP A 349 -12.48 9.17 5.37
N LEU A 350 -12.33 9.89 4.24
CA LEU A 350 -12.43 9.30 2.91
C LEU A 350 -11.31 8.28 2.64
N LEU A 351 -10.08 8.58 3.05
CA LEU A 351 -8.93 7.66 2.92
C LEU A 351 -9.13 6.42 3.78
N GLY A 352 -9.67 6.55 4.98
CA GLY A 352 -10.02 5.42 5.85
C GLY A 352 -11.08 4.52 5.24
N ALA A 353 -12.10 5.10 4.61
CA ALA A 353 -13.19 4.35 3.95
C ALA A 353 -12.77 3.70 2.62
N ALA A 354 -11.87 4.33 1.85
CA ALA A 354 -11.44 3.88 0.53
C ALA A 354 -10.10 3.10 0.55
N GLY A 355 -9.40 3.09 1.68
CA GLY A 355 -8.09 2.46 1.82
C GLY A 355 -8.16 0.93 1.72
N PRO A 356 -7.09 0.28 1.24
CA PRO A 356 -7.00 -1.18 1.19
C PRO A 356 -7.00 -1.78 2.60
N GLN A 357 -7.72 -2.88 2.77
CA GLN A 357 -7.88 -3.60 4.05
C GLN A 357 -6.59 -4.22 4.62
N GLY A 358 -5.44 -3.97 4.07
CA GLY A 358 -4.15 -4.49 4.56
C GLY A 358 -3.19 -3.40 5.03
N LEU A 359 -3.61 -2.14 5.10
CA LEU A 359 -2.76 -1.09 5.66
C LEU A 359 -2.86 -1.09 7.20
N PRO A 360 -1.72 -1.25 7.91
CA PRO A 360 -1.73 -1.23 9.38
C PRO A 360 -2.34 0.05 9.92
N HIS A 361 -3.18 -0.05 10.93
CA HIS A 361 -3.75 1.07 11.68
C HIS A 361 -4.68 2.03 10.93
N LEU A 362 -5.22 1.68 9.75
CA LEU A 362 -6.18 2.54 9.03
C LEU A 362 -7.40 2.93 9.88
N GLY A 363 -7.89 2.03 10.73
CA GLY A 363 -9.00 2.33 11.65
C GLY A 363 -8.70 3.37 12.74
N ALA A 364 -7.42 3.74 12.91
CA ALA A 364 -6.97 4.73 13.89
C ALA A 364 -6.61 6.10 13.27
N LEU A 365 -6.88 6.29 11.98
CA LEU A 365 -6.62 7.56 11.30
C LEU A 365 -7.46 8.67 11.91
N LYS A 366 -6.81 9.68 12.50
CA LYS A 366 -7.45 10.89 13.05
C LYS A 366 -6.49 12.08 12.93
N VAL A 367 -7.07 13.24 12.71
CA VAL A 367 -6.31 14.49 12.85
C VAL A 367 -5.98 14.69 14.33
N ASN A 368 -4.70 14.53 14.67
CA ASN A 368 -4.17 14.66 16.03
C ASN A 368 -3.36 15.96 16.19
N ALA A 369 -2.83 16.19 17.41
CA ALA A 369 -2.03 17.37 17.71
C ALA A 369 -0.78 17.48 16.81
N THR A 370 -0.13 16.36 16.45
CA THR A 370 1.04 16.33 15.56
C THR A 370 0.68 16.85 14.17
N VAL A 371 -0.45 16.42 13.62
CA VAL A 371 -0.97 16.91 12.33
C VAL A 371 -1.31 18.40 12.40
N CYS A 372 -1.91 18.87 13.50
CA CYS A 372 -2.19 20.29 13.70
C CYS A 372 -0.91 21.13 13.73
N VAL A 373 0.13 20.68 14.44
CA VAL A 373 1.45 21.34 14.47
C VAL A 373 2.09 21.34 13.09
N PHE A 374 2.07 20.21 12.38
CA PHE A 374 2.57 20.10 11.01
C PHE A 374 1.85 21.09 10.08
N THR A 375 0.52 21.15 10.13
CA THR A 375 -0.30 22.09 9.34
C THR A 375 0.07 23.55 9.64
N PHE A 376 0.27 23.88 10.92
CA PHE A 376 0.71 25.22 11.33
C PHE A 376 2.11 25.56 10.80
N VAL A 377 3.07 24.63 10.88
CA VAL A 377 4.41 24.80 10.31
C VAL A 377 4.36 24.99 8.80
N LEU A 378 3.53 24.21 8.10
CA LEU A 378 3.32 24.38 6.67
C LEU A 378 2.73 25.75 6.33
N ALA A 379 1.75 26.23 7.10
CA ALA A 379 1.15 27.55 6.90
C ALA A 379 2.17 28.70 7.08
N ILE A 380 3.03 28.60 8.09
CA ILE A 380 4.15 29.57 8.27
C ILE A 380 5.16 29.45 7.14
N GLY A 381 5.58 28.23 6.81
CA GLY A 381 6.55 27.95 5.74
C GLY A 381 6.06 28.49 4.38
N SER A 382 4.79 28.25 4.07
CA SER A 382 4.18 28.77 2.85
C SER A 382 4.15 30.32 2.87
N THR A 383 3.85 30.96 4.02
CA THR A 383 3.92 32.43 4.16
C THR A 383 5.31 32.96 3.83
N LEU A 384 6.36 32.29 4.30
CA LEU A 384 7.74 32.70 4.01
C LEU A 384 8.06 32.50 2.51
N LEU A 385 7.65 31.41 1.92
CA LEU A 385 7.91 31.10 0.51
C LEU A 385 7.23 32.09 -0.44
N PHE A 386 5.94 32.33 -0.27
CA PHE A 386 5.19 33.19 -1.21
C PHE A 386 5.01 34.63 -0.76
N GLY A 387 5.18 34.94 0.54
CA GLY A 387 4.98 36.28 1.07
C GLY A 387 6.25 37.12 1.11
N LEU A 388 7.39 36.51 1.45
CA LEU A 388 8.65 37.23 1.63
C LEU A 388 9.21 37.77 0.30
N MET A 389 9.22 36.99 -0.76
CA MET A 389 9.76 37.37 -2.06
C MET A 389 9.07 38.60 -2.66
N PRO A 390 7.71 38.66 -2.78
CA PRO A 390 6.99 39.85 -3.17
C PRO A 390 7.24 41.05 -2.26
N ALA A 391 7.27 40.83 -0.94
CA ALA A 391 7.48 41.89 0.03
C ALA A 391 8.86 42.56 -0.11
N LEU A 392 9.90 41.75 -0.33
CA LEU A 392 11.26 42.26 -0.57
C LEU A 392 11.38 43.02 -1.86
N GLN A 393 10.68 42.63 -2.93
CA GLN A 393 10.72 43.32 -4.23
C GLN A 393 9.99 44.65 -4.21
N VAL A 394 8.78 44.68 -3.63
CA VAL A 394 7.96 45.89 -3.58
C VAL A 394 8.53 46.95 -2.61
N SER A 395 9.28 46.50 -1.60
CA SER A 395 9.91 47.41 -0.64
C SER A 395 11.19 48.09 -1.10
N ARG A 396 11.72 47.80 -2.33
CA ARG A 396 12.86 48.50 -2.91
C ARG A 396 12.42 49.89 -3.38
N PRO A 397 12.98 51.00 -2.87
CA PRO A 397 12.53 52.31 -3.24
C PRO A 397 12.98 52.67 -4.64
N ALA A 398 12.05 52.74 -5.57
CA ALA A 398 12.22 53.41 -6.86
C ALA A 398 11.47 54.75 -6.83
N VAL A 399 11.71 55.59 -5.79
CA VAL A 399 10.99 56.86 -5.59
C VAL A 399 11.17 57.79 -6.80
N ASN A 400 12.35 57.83 -7.39
CA ASN A 400 12.60 58.65 -8.58
C ASN A 400 11.96 58.09 -9.88
N GLU A 401 11.89 56.75 -10.04
CA GLU A 401 11.25 56.16 -11.23
C GLU A 401 9.73 56.20 -11.15
N SER A 402 9.11 56.08 -9.98
CA SER A 402 7.66 56.07 -9.81
C SER A 402 7.04 57.48 -9.94
N LEU A 403 7.78 58.54 -9.66
CA LEU A 403 7.34 59.93 -9.85
C LEU A 403 7.57 60.43 -11.30
N GLN A 404 8.56 59.88 -12.02
CA GLN A 404 8.82 60.13 -13.44
C GLN A 404 7.95 59.29 -14.41
N GLN A 405 7.36 58.20 -13.95
CA GLN A 405 6.51 57.32 -14.79
C GLN A 405 5.17 57.91 -15.23
N GLY A 406 4.84 59.10 -14.82
CA GLY A 406 3.72 59.90 -15.39
C GLY A 406 3.99 60.43 -16.83
N ALA A 407 5.22 60.42 -17.31
CA ALA A 407 5.60 61.13 -18.56
C ALA A 407 6.16 60.23 -19.70
N LYS A 408 6.66 59.02 -19.42
CA LYS A 408 7.16 58.15 -20.50
C LYS A 408 6.82 56.69 -20.21
N GLY A 409 6.16 55.99 -21.12
CA GLY A 409 5.75 54.56 -21.06
C GLY A 409 6.93 53.64 -20.85
N SER A 410 7.34 53.47 -19.57
CA SER A 410 8.41 52.58 -19.15
C SER A 410 7.84 51.26 -18.73
N THR A 411 8.23 50.22 -19.42
CA THR A 411 8.02 48.80 -19.11
C THR A 411 8.27 48.52 -17.64
N GLY A 412 7.23 48.05 -16.88
CA GLY A 412 7.33 47.61 -15.49
C GLY A 412 8.55 46.72 -15.28
N GLY A 413 9.29 46.96 -14.20
CA GLY A 413 10.67 46.53 -13.98
C GLY A 413 10.98 45.12 -14.46
N LEU A 414 12.00 44.98 -15.27
CA LEU A 414 12.49 43.71 -15.87
C LEU A 414 12.60 42.55 -14.85
N HIS A 415 12.89 42.84 -13.59
CA HIS A 415 13.03 41.88 -12.51
C HIS A 415 11.68 41.25 -12.06
N THR A 416 10.61 42.05 -12.01
CA THR A 416 9.28 41.56 -11.61
C THR A 416 8.68 40.62 -12.67
N ASN A 417 8.91 40.93 -13.94
CA ASN A 417 8.46 40.10 -15.06
C ASN A 417 9.26 38.80 -15.14
N ARG A 418 10.56 38.80 -14.83
CA ARG A 418 11.40 37.59 -14.77
C ARG A 418 10.97 36.66 -13.65
N LEU A 419 10.65 37.18 -12.45
CA LEU A 419 10.17 36.32 -11.33
C LEU A 419 8.84 35.64 -11.66
N ARG A 420 7.88 36.38 -12.24
CA ARG A 420 6.59 35.80 -12.67
C ARG A 420 6.79 34.72 -13.73
N ALA A 421 7.66 35.00 -14.71
CA ALA A 421 8.02 33.99 -15.72
C ALA A 421 8.61 32.73 -15.08
N PHE A 422 9.53 32.90 -14.12
CA PHE A 422 10.10 31.79 -13.36
C PHE A 422 9.03 30.98 -12.61
N LEU A 423 8.08 31.65 -11.93
CA LEU A 423 7.01 30.98 -11.20
C LEU A 423 6.09 30.15 -12.13
N VAL A 424 5.74 30.71 -13.32
CA VAL A 424 4.94 29.99 -14.32
C VAL A 424 5.71 28.81 -14.89
N VAL A 425 6.97 28.99 -15.26
CA VAL A 425 7.83 27.89 -15.75
C VAL A 425 7.96 26.80 -14.72
N SER A 426 8.27 27.13 -13.46
CA SER A 426 8.36 26.15 -12.36
C SER A 426 7.06 25.40 -12.15
N GLN A 427 5.93 26.10 -12.16
CA GLN A 427 4.61 25.53 -11.98
C GLN A 427 4.25 24.54 -13.09
N VAL A 428 4.49 24.89 -14.37
CA VAL A 428 4.27 24.00 -15.51
C VAL A 428 5.20 22.79 -15.42
N SER A 429 6.46 22.98 -15.04
CA SER A 429 7.44 21.89 -14.88
C SER A 429 7.04 20.91 -13.79
N LEU A 430 6.61 21.40 -12.62
CA LEU A 430 6.16 20.56 -11.49
C LEU A 430 4.86 19.84 -11.83
N SER A 431 3.94 20.51 -12.56
CA SER A 431 2.70 19.88 -13.00
C SER A 431 2.96 18.76 -14.02
N LEU A 432 3.94 18.92 -14.91
CA LEU A 432 4.34 17.89 -15.86
C LEU A 432 4.88 16.66 -15.12
N LEU A 433 5.75 16.87 -14.12
CA LEU A 433 6.27 15.77 -13.29
C LEU A 433 5.14 14.97 -12.61
N LEU A 434 4.18 15.66 -11.99
CA LEU A 434 3.04 15.02 -11.31
C LEU A 434 2.13 14.27 -12.28
N LEU A 435 1.80 14.89 -13.41
CA LEU A 435 0.95 14.28 -14.42
C LEU A 435 1.63 13.08 -15.09
N ALA A 436 2.95 13.16 -15.35
CA ALA A 436 3.72 12.03 -15.86
C ALA A 436 3.72 10.86 -14.86
N GLY A 437 3.96 11.14 -13.58
CA GLY A 437 3.89 10.12 -12.53
C GLY A 437 2.51 9.47 -12.43
N ALA A 438 1.44 10.27 -12.46
CA ALA A 438 0.06 9.75 -12.46
C ALA A 438 -0.23 8.91 -13.72
N GLY A 439 0.16 9.39 -14.89
CA GLY A 439 -0.02 8.66 -16.16
C GLY A 439 0.71 7.31 -16.17
N LEU A 440 1.92 7.26 -15.63
CA LEU A 440 2.68 6.01 -15.49
C LEU A 440 1.99 5.03 -14.55
N LEU A 441 1.49 5.48 -13.38
CA LEU A 441 0.75 4.62 -12.46
C LEU A 441 -0.60 4.16 -13.03
N ILE A 442 -1.29 5.03 -13.77
CA ILE A 442 -2.53 4.66 -14.46
C ILE A 442 -2.24 3.54 -15.47
N LYS A 443 -1.24 3.70 -16.33
CA LYS A 443 -0.86 2.67 -17.31
C LYS A 443 -0.41 1.38 -16.63
N SER A 444 0.40 1.49 -15.57
CA SER A 444 0.85 0.37 -14.75
C SER A 444 -0.31 -0.42 -14.13
N PHE A 445 -1.28 0.28 -13.55
CA PHE A 445 -2.48 -0.34 -12.99
C PHE A 445 -3.32 -1.06 -14.06
N TYR A 446 -3.52 -0.43 -15.23
CA TYR A 446 -4.24 -1.07 -16.33
C TYR A 446 -3.52 -2.33 -16.85
N ASN A 447 -2.18 -2.29 -16.95
CA ASN A 447 -1.39 -3.47 -17.32
C ASN A 447 -1.52 -4.57 -16.27
N LEU A 448 -1.43 -4.23 -14.98
CA LEU A 448 -1.57 -5.20 -13.88
C LEU A 448 -2.98 -5.81 -13.87
N ARG A 449 -4.02 -5.00 -14.07
CA ARG A 449 -5.41 -5.45 -14.16
C ARG A 449 -5.67 -6.34 -15.38
N ALA A 450 -4.98 -6.07 -16.48
CA ALA A 450 -5.10 -6.84 -17.74
C ALA A 450 -4.26 -8.13 -17.69
N THR A 451 -3.43 -8.32 -16.67
CA THR A 451 -2.61 -9.51 -16.52
C THR A 451 -3.50 -10.74 -16.32
N ASN A 452 -3.31 -11.74 -17.16
CA ASN A 452 -3.99 -13.02 -17.00
C ASN A 452 -3.41 -13.74 -15.75
N PRO A 453 -4.24 -14.04 -14.72
CA PRO A 453 -3.79 -14.79 -13.57
C PRO A 453 -3.53 -16.27 -13.85
N GLY A 454 -3.80 -16.74 -15.06
CA GLY A 454 -3.68 -18.16 -15.46
C GLY A 454 -4.96 -18.97 -15.18
N PHE A 455 -5.98 -18.34 -14.60
CA PHE A 455 -7.29 -18.94 -14.34
C PHE A 455 -8.40 -17.91 -14.59
N ASP A 456 -9.63 -18.36 -14.72
CA ASP A 456 -10.82 -17.50 -14.89
C ASP A 456 -11.53 -17.29 -13.54
N PRO A 457 -11.33 -16.13 -12.85
CA PRO A 457 -11.94 -15.87 -11.54
C PRO A 457 -13.44 -15.54 -11.63
N VAL A 458 -13.98 -15.32 -12.85
CA VAL A 458 -15.36 -14.90 -13.03
C VAL A 458 -16.29 -16.10 -12.80
N ARG A 459 -17.33 -15.89 -12.01
CA ARG A 459 -18.28 -16.93 -11.62
C ARG A 459 -17.65 -18.12 -10.87
N VAL A 460 -16.52 -17.90 -10.21
CA VAL A 460 -15.96 -18.88 -9.29
C VAL A 460 -16.18 -18.39 -7.86
N MET A 461 -16.80 -19.24 -7.06
CA MET A 461 -17.01 -19.06 -5.62
C MET A 461 -16.09 -19.97 -4.84
N THR A 462 -15.56 -19.49 -3.75
CA THR A 462 -14.65 -20.27 -2.88
C THR A 462 -15.00 -20.10 -1.42
N PHE A 463 -14.70 -21.13 -0.65
CA PHE A 463 -14.71 -21.10 0.81
C PHE A 463 -13.72 -22.12 1.36
N SER A 464 -13.18 -21.85 2.53
CA SER A 464 -12.26 -22.79 3.21
C SER A 464 -13.05 -23.75 4.10
N LEU A 465 -12.71 -25.03 4.02
CA LEU A 465 -13.22 -26.09 4.86
C LEU A 465 -12.05 -26.67 5.66
N ASN A 466 -12.18 -26.70 7.00
CA ASN A 466 -11.18 -27.27 7.88
C ASN A 466 -11.79 -28.36 8.76
N LEU A 467 -11.27 -29.57 8.64
CA LEU A 467 -11.71 -30.73 9.44
C LEU A 467 -11.01 -30.73 10.81
N PRO A 468 -11.74 -30.65 11.93
CA PRO A 468 -11.14 -30.66 13.28
C PRO A 468 -10.36 -31.96 13.54
N ARG A 469 -9.10 -31.87 13.95
CA ARG A 469 -8.17 -33.01 14.16
C ARG A 469 -8.75 -34.07 15.06
N ILE A 470 -9.51 -33.68 16.06
CA ILE A 470 -10.04 -34.62 17.08
C ILE A 470 -11.16 -35.49 16.53
N ARG A 471 -11.96 -34.96 15.58
CA ARG A 471 -13.05 -35.70 14.95
C ARG A 471 -12.60 -36.48 13.73
N TYR A 472 -11.55 -36.01 13.09
CA TYR A 472 -11.00 -36.60 11.88
C TYR A 472 -9.53 -36.96 12.08
N PRO A 473 -9.22 -37.89 13.02
CA PRO A 473 -7.84 -38.29 13.28
C PRO A 473 -7.24 -39.08 12.12
N GLU A 474 -8.07 -39.88 11.43
CA GLU A 474 -7.65 -40.83 10.41
C GLU A 474 -7.65 -40.20 9.02
N VAL A 475 -6.59 -40.46 8.28
CA VAL A 475 -6.39 -39.99 6.90
C VAL A 475 -7.54 -40.36 5.97
N ASP A 476 -7.97 -41.61 6.05
CA ASP A 476 -9.07 -42.15 5.24
C ASP A 476 -10.40 -41.49 5.55
N GLN A 477 -10.64 -41.10 6.78
CA GLN A 477 -11.81 -40.36 7.17
C GLN A 477 -11.77 -38.93 6.59
N GLN A 478 -10.61 -38.29 6.59
CA GLN A 478 -10.45 -36.96 5.99
C GLN A 478 -10.74 -36.99 4.50
N ILE A 479 -10.15 -37.97 3.78
CA ILE A 479 -10.38 -38.13 2.33
C ILE A 479 -11.86 -38.31 2.02
N ARG A 480 -12.49 -39.29 2.70
CA ARG A 480 -13.93 -39.63 2.49
C ARG A 480 -14.85 -38.47 2.80
N THR A 481 -14.58 -37.72 3.88
CA THR A 481 -15.43 -36.58 4.24
C THR A 481 -15.35 -35.48 3.20
N HIS A 482 -14.14 -35.14 2.74
CA HIS A 482 -13.99 -34.17 1.66
C HIS A 482 -14.62 -34.66 0.35
N ASP A 483 -14.47 -35.93 0.00
CA ASP A 483 -15.08 -36.49 -1.20
C ASP A 483 -16.60 -36.42 -1.16
N LEU A 484 -17.21 -36.79 -0.04
CA LEU A 484 -18.66 -36.75 0.15
C LEU A 484 -19.21 -35.31 0.05
N ILE A 485 -18.52 -34.35 0.66
CA ILE A 485 -18.90 -32.95 0.58
C ILE A 485 -18.79 -32.46 -0.87
N MET A 486 -17.68 -32.75 -1.55
CA MET A 486 -17.45 -32.34 -2.93
C MET A 486 -18.50 -32.94 -3.88
N GLU A 487 -18.84 -34.21 -3.71
CA GLU A 487 -19.86 -34.88 -4.51
C GLU A 487 -21.24 -34.22 -4.34
N LYS A 488 -21.65 -33.94 -3.12
CA LYS A 488 -22.90 -33.23 -2.84
C LYS A 488 -22.90 -31.78 -3.38
N LEU A 489 -21.78 -31.06 -3.26
CA LEU A 489 -21.66 -29.70 -3.79
C LEU A 489 -21.77 -29.68 -5.32
N ALA A 490 -21.20 -30.67 -6.01
CA ALA A 490 -21.30 -30.79 -7.46
C ALA A 490 -22.73 -31.05 -7.98
N THR A 491 -23.64 -31.55 -7.13
CA THR A 491 -25.05 -31.75 -7.48
C THR A 491 -25.96 -30.55 -7.22
N LEU A 492 -25.42 -29.46 -6.62
CA LEU A 492 -26.22 -28.28 -6.34
C LEU A 492 -26.68 -27.59 -7.64
N PRO A 493 -27.92 -27.11 -7.71
CA PRO A 493 -28.42 -26.38 -8.88
C PRO A 493 -27.56 -25.16 -9.18
N GLY A 494 -27.10 -25.03 -10.42
CA GLY A 494 -26.28 -23.90 -10.83
C GLY A 494 -24.79 -24.06 -10.59
N VAL A 495 -24.31 -25.16 -10.04
CA VAL A 495 -22.88 -25.52 -9.96
C VAL A 495 -22.47 -26.26 -11.23
N GLU A 496 -21.55 -25.70 -12.01
CA GLU A 496 -21.05 -26.29 -13.26
C GLU A 496 -19.87 -27.25 -13.04
N ALA A 497 -19.04 -26.92 -12.04
CA ALA A 497 -17.89 -27.73 -11.62
C ALA A 497 -17.53 -27.37 -10.18
N ALA A 498 -17.13 -28.37 -9.39
CA ALA A 498 -16.65 -28.19 -8.03
C ALA A 498 -15.31 -28.93 -7.86
N GLY A 499 -14.29 -28.21 -7.44
CA GLY A 499 -12.94 -28.72 -7.19
C GLY A 499 -12.40 -28.22 -5.85
N GLY A 500 -11.23 -28.69 -5.47
CA GLY A 500 -10.59 -28.24 -4.25
C GLY A 500 -9.10 -28.07 -4.46
N VAL A 501 -8.51 -27.12 -3.70
CA VAL A 501 -7.07 -26.85 -3.74
C VAL A 501 -6.56 -26.45 -2.34
N ASN A 502 -5.31 -26.66 -2.08
CA ASN A 502 -4.62 -26.12 -0.91
C ASN A 502 -3.11 -25.94 -1.22
N PRO A 503 -2.62 -24.68 -1.17
CA PRO A 503 -3.34 -23.43 -0.93
C PRO A 503 -4.09 -22.87 -2.16
N LEU A 504 -5.03 -21.96 -1.90
CA LEU A 504 -5.76 -21.24 -2.96
C LEU A 504 -4.84 -20.22 -3.66
N PRO A 505 -4.87 -20.10 -5.00
CA PRO A 505 -4.17 -19.03 -5.72
C PRO A 505 -4.56 -17.64 -5.22
N LEU A 506 -3.58 -16.74 -5.09
CA LEU A 506 -3.75 -15.40 -4.51
C LEU A 506 -4.31 -15.40 -3.07
N GLY A 507 -4.27 -16.54 -2.39
CA GLY A 507 -4.53 -16.66 -0.96
C GLY A 507 -3.33 -16.17 -0.12
N GLN A 508 -3.49 -16.16 1.20
CA GLN A 508 -2.43 -15.73 2.11
C GLN A 508 -1.43 -16.85 2.46
N ASN A 509 -1.78 -18.10 2.17
CA ASN A 509 -0.96 -19.25 2.49
C ASN A 509 -0.08 -19.62 1.28
N GLN A 510 1.16 -19.95 1.57
CA GLN A 510 2.10 -20.46 0.57
C GLN A 510 2.61 -21.82 1.06
N ARG A 511 2.71 -22.77 0.16
CA ARG A 511 3.32 -24.07 0.43
C ARG A 511 4.32 -24.39 -0.68
N SER A 512 5.53 -24.72 -0.30
CA SER A 512 6.57 -25.13 -1.25
C SER A 512 7.19 -26.44 -0.79
N SER A 513 7.70 -27.21 -1.72
CA SER A 513 8.49 -28.40 -1.44
C SER A 513 9.72 -28.46 -2.32
N SER A 514 10.78 -29.04 -1.78
CA SER A 514 11.97 -29.36 -2.55
C SER A 514 11.71 -30.58 -3.44
N PHE A 515 12.35 -30.62 -4.60
CA PHE A 515 12.20 -31.74 -5.52
C PHE A 515 13.51 -32.02 -6.28
N MET A 516 13.57 -33.19 -6.89
CA MET A 516 14.65 -33.60 -7.77
C MET A 516 14.07 -34.30 -9.01
N PRO A 517 14.33 -33.80 -10.24
CA PRO A 517 13.97 -34.52 -11.46
C PRO A 517 14.74 -35.85 -11.52
N SER A 518 14.09 -36.93 -11.92
CA SER A 518 14.74 -38.23 -12.08
C SER A 518 15.84 -38.16 -13.14
N GLY A 519 16.96 -38.80 -12.85
CA GLY A 519 18.14 -38.78 -13.74
C GLY A 519 19.02 -37.52 -13.61
N ALA A 520 18.67 -36.57 -12.76
CA ALA A 520 19.57 -35.50 -12.35
C ALA A 520 20.68 -36.06 -11.43
N ALA A 521 21.89 -35.51 -11.52
CA ALA A 521 22.94 -35.84 -10.58
C ALA A 521 22.47 -35.61 -9.14
N PRO A 522 22.72 -36.54 -8.20
CA PRO A 522 22.33 -36.37 -6.80
C PRO A 522 22.93 -35.08 -6.25
N LEU A 523 22.06 -34.12 -5.90
CA LEU A 523 22.48 -32.93 -5.20
C LEU A 523 22.51 -33.23 -3.69
N PRO A 524 23.42 -32.63 -2.94
CA PRO A 524 23.32 -32.66 -1.48
C PRO A 524 21.95 -32.20 -1.07
N ARG A 525 21.35 -32.82 -0.02
CA ARG A 525 20.12 -32.33 0.60
C ARG A 525 20.31 -30.86 0.96
N GLY A 526 19.29 -30.06 0.78
CA GLY A 526 19.36 -28.61 0.95
C GLY A 526 19.71 -27.83 -0.31
N ASN A 527 20.31 -28.42 -1.36
CA ASN A 527 20.53 -27.80 -2.66
C ASN A 527 19.47 -28.14 -3.72
N HIS A 528 18.43 -28.85 -3.31
CA HIS A 528 17.35 -29.19 -4.21
C HIS A 528 16.55 -27.97 -4.61
N PRO A 529 16.14 -27.85 -5.87
CA PRO A 529 15.25 -26.76 -6.29
C PRO A 529 13.90 -26.86 -5.55
N GLY A 530 13.33 -25.72 -5.23
CA GLY A 530 11.98 -25.61 -4.70
C GLY A 530 10.95 -25.28 -5.77
N ALA A 531 9.73 -25.75 -5.58
CA ALA A 531 8.57 -25.39 -6.37
C ALA A 531 7.35 -25.19 -5.45
N SER A 532 6.39 -24.38 -5.88
CA SER A 532 5.11 -24.29 -5.19
C SER A 532 4.46 -25.67 -5.20
N TYR A 533 3.89 -26.08 -4.04
CA TYR A 533 3.34 -27.42 -3.83
C TYR A 533 1.86 -27.32 -3.49
N LEU A 534 1.02 -27.82 -4.38
CA LEU A 534 -0.43 -27.66 -4.30
C LEU A 534 -1.10 -29.03 -4.23
N LEU A 535 -1.98 -29.18 -3.26
CA LEU A 535 -2.86 -30.34 -3.15
C LEU A 535 -4.16 -30.03 -3.89
N VAL A 536 -4.56 -30.88 -4.80
CA VAL A 536 -5.77 -30.64 -5.59
C VAL A 536 -6.72 -31.85 -5.59
N LYS A 537 -8.02 -31.54 -5.63
CA LYS A 537 -9.08 -32.51 -5.89
C LYS A 537 -9.41 -32.53 -7.40
N PRO A 538 -9.90 -33.64 -7.93
CA PRO A 538 -10.41 -33.69 -9.30
C PRO A 538 -11.36 -32.55 -9.61
N GLU A 539 -11.50 -32.16 -10.87
CA GLU A 539 -12.30 -31.03 -11.37
C GLU A 539 -11.79 -29.62 -10.97
N TYR A 540 -10.67 -29.48 -10.22
CA TYR A 540 -10.11 -28.18 -9.85
C TYR A 540 -9.72 -27.35 -11.07
N PHE A 541 -8.97 -27.95 -12.01
CA PHE A 541 -8.51 -27.27 -13.22
C PHE A 541 -9.69 -26.84 -14.09
N LYS A 542 -10.74 -27.66 -14.17
CA LYS A 542 -11.98 -27.33 -14.89
C LYS A 542 -12.76 -26.22 -14.21
N ALA A 543 -12.91 -26.27 -12.87
CA ALA A 543 -13.59 -25.21 -12.12
C ALA A 543 -12.90 -23.86 -12.27
N MET A 544 -11.57 -23.85 -12.27
CA MET A 544 -10.76 -22.62 -12.43
C MET A 544 -10.48 -22.29 -13.91
N LYS A 545 -10.83 -23.16 -14.87
CA LYS A 545 -10.49 -23.08 -16.30
C LYS A 545 -8.98 -22.93 -16.53
N ILE A 546 -8.18 -23.63 -15.76
CA ILE A 546 -6.74 -23.75 -15.99
C ILE A 546 -6.53 -24.78 -17.12
N PRO A 547 -5.88 -24.42 -18.23
CA PRO A 547 -5.75 -25.33 -19.35
C PRO A 547 -4.77 -26.48 -19.03
N ILE A 548 -5.19 -27.71 -19.37
CA ILE A 548 -4.28 -28.86 -19.40
C ILE A 548 -3.64 -28.89 -20.79
N LEU A 549 -2.34 -28.68 -20.83
CA LEU A 549 -1.56 -28.52 -22.07
C LEU A 549 -1.13 -29.87 -22.66
N GLN A 550 -0.80 -30.83 -21.76
CA GLN A 550 -0.37 -32.18 -22.13
C GLN A 550 -0.83 -33.18 -21.09
N GLY A 551 -0.99 -34.44 -21.47
CA GLY A 551 -1.32 -35.51 -20.55
C GLY A 551 -2.80 -35.55 -20.14
N ARG A 552 -3.07 -35.88 -18.85
CA ARG A 552 -4.41 -36.02 -18.26
C ARG A 552 -4.56 -35.26 -16.96
N ASP A 553 -5.79 -34.96 -16.61
CA ASP A 553 -6.19 -34.52 -15.26
C ASP A 553 -6.10 -35.66 -14.24
N PHE A 554 -6.10 -35.28 -12.95
CA PHE A 554 -6.28 -36.27 -11.90
C PHE A 554 -7.68 -36.88 -11.94
N SER A 555 -7.72 -38.15 -11.57
CA SER A 555 -8.93 -38.93 -11.55
C SER A 555 -9.22 -39.46 -10.15
N ARG A 556 -10.41 -40.02 -9.93
CA ARG A 556 -10.75 -40.71 -8.67
C ARG A 556 -9.95 -41.99 -8.45
N SER A 557 -9.23 -42.49 -9.48
CA SER A 557 -8.34 -43.64 -9.35
C SER A 557 -6.95 -43.30 -8.80
N ASP A 558 -6.59 -42.00 -8.76
CA ASP A 558 -5.33 -41.52 -8.20
C ASP A 558 -5.44 -41.45 -6.67
N THR A 559 -5.57 -42.61 -6.04
CA THR A 559 -5.77 -42.82 -4.57
C THR A 559 -4.41 -42.88 -3.84
N LYS A 560 -4.46 -42.93 -2.52
CA LYS A 560 -3.27 -43.10 -1.66
C LYS A 560 -2.50 -44.40 -1.94
N ASP A 561 -3.21 -45.44 -2.37
CA ASP A 561 -2.65 -46.79 -2.64
C ASP A 561 -2.26 -46.99 -4.13
N SER A 562 -2.53 -46.03 -4.98
CA SER A 562 -2.12 -46.03 -6.39
C SER A 562 -0.67 -45.49 -6.57
N PRO A 563 -0.02 -45.72 -7.71
CA PRO A 563 1.24 -45.07 -8.01
C PRO A 563 1.16 -43.56 -7.83
N LEU A 564 2.17 -42.96 -7.19
CA LEU A 564 2.18 -41.52 -6.93
C LEU A 564 2.32 -40.74 -8.22
N VAL A 565 1.48 -39.74 -8.41
CA VAL A 565 1.45 -38.92 -9.61
C VAL A 565 1.53 -37.42 -9.29
N VAL A 566 2.03 -36.66 -10.25
CA VAL A 566 2.17 -35.21 -10.17
C VAL A 566 1.78 -34.57 -11.50
N MET A 567 1.12 -33.43 -11.45
CA MET A 567 1.03 -32.51 -12.57
C MET A 567 1.94 -31.32 -12.30
N ILE A 568 2.52 -30.75 -13.35
CA ILE A 568 3.45 -29.64 -13.28
C ILE A 568 3.01 -28.52 -14.20
N ASN A 569 3.40 -27.28 -13.89
CA ASN A 569 3.08 -26.17 -14.77
C ASN A 569 4.12 -26.01 -15.91
N GLU A 570 3.80 -25.19 -16.89
CA GLU A 570 4.66 -24.88 -18.01
C GLU A 570 6.01 -24.29 -17.58
N ALA A 571 6.05 -23.44 -16.54
CA ALA A 571 7.30 -22.86 -16.01
C ALA A 571 8.23 -23.93 -15.43
N PHE A 572 7.67 -24.96 -14.80
CA PHE A 572 8.44 -26.12 -14.34
C PHE A 572 9.07 -26.87 -15.51
N VAL A 573 8.29 -27.12 -16.59
CA VAL A 573 8.79 -27.80 -17.80
C VAL A 573 9.92 -27.00 -18.45
N GLN A 574 9.73 -25.71 -18.65
CA GLN A 574 10.72 -24.83 -19.27
C GLN A 574 12.05 -24.83 -18.51
N LYS A 575 11.99 -24.86 -17.18
CA LYS A 575 13.18 -24.76 -16.31
C LYS A 575 13.88 -26.10 -16.11
N HIS A 576 13.12 -27.22 -15.98
CA HIS A 576 13.65 -28.48 -15.51
C HIS A 576 13.60 -29.62 -16.54
N PHE A 577 12.81 -29.48 -17.61
CA PHE A 577 12.71 -30.44 -18.73
C PHE A 577 12.89 -29.77 -20.09
N PRO A 578 13.91 -28.89 -20.29
CA PRO A 578 14.06 -28.17 -21.56
C PRO A 578 14.20 -29.12 -22.72
N GLY A 579 13.28 -29.03 -23.71
CA GLY A 579 13.31 -29.85 -24.93
C GLY A 579 12.97 -31.32 -24.75
N LYS A 580 12.52 -31.75 -23.55
CA LYS A 580 12.11 -33.14 -23.26
C LYS A 580 10.60 -33.20 -23.08
N ASN A 581 10.00 -34.34 -23.44
CA ASN A 581 8.64 -34.65 -23.08
C ASN A 581 8.57 -34.93 -21.55
N PRO A 582 7.82 -34.13 -20.73
CA PRO A 582 7.75 -34.36 -19.31
C PRO A 582 6.84 -35.52 -18.92
N ILE A 583 5.84 -35.89 -19.78
CA ILE A 583 4.89 -36.96 -19.47
C ILE A 583 5.58 -38.31 -19.33
N GLY A 584 5.27 -39.02 -18.24
CA GLY A 584 5.87 -40.29 -17.86
C GLY A 584 7.29 -40.16 -17.21
N GLN A 585 7.83 -38.93 -17.14
CA GLN A 585 9.06 -38.67 -16.38
C GLN A 585 8.75 -38.71 -14.87
N GLN A 586 9.77 -39.00 -14.08
CA GLN A 586 9.66 -39.07 -12.64
C GLN A 586 10.23 -37.82 -11.97
N VAL A 587 9.55 -37.35 -10.93
CA VAL A 587 9.98 -36.27 -10.05
C VAL A 587 9.99 -36.80 -8.63
N MET A 588 11.11 -36.71 -7.96
CA MET A 588 11.21 -37.05 -6.54
C MET A 588 10.87 -35.80 -5.72
N ILE A 589 9.81 -35.88 -4.92
CA ILE A 589 9.31 -34.76 -4.10
C ILE A 589 9.62 -35.05 -2.66
N ASP A 590 10.18 -34.05 -1.95
CA ASP A 590 10.48 -34.15 -0.53
C ASP A 590 9.19 -34.17 0.30
N GLN A 591 9.10 -35.10 1.24
CA GLN A 591 7.98 -35.32 2.12
C GLN A 591 8.34 -34.99 3.57
N PRO A 592 7.34 -34.76 4.47
CA PRO A 592 7.58 -34.32 5.85
C PRO A 592 8.54 -35.17 6.68
N GLU A 593 8.78 -36.42 6.34
CA GLU A 593 9.72 -37.30 7.03
C GLU A 593 11.16 -37.28 6.46
N ASN A 594 11.52 -36.25 5.68
CA ASN A 594 12.78 -36.15 4.94
C ASN A 594 13.01 -37.34 3.97
N LYS A 595 11.92 -37.87 3.43
CA LYS A 595 11.95 -38.93 2.42
C LYS A 595 11.50 -38.36 1.09
N PHE A 596 12.25 -38.67 0.03
CA PHE A 596 11.86 -38.36 -1.33
C PHE A 596 10.95 -39.47 -1.87
N ASN A 597 9.73 -39.13 -2.19
CA ASN A 597 8.81 -40.02 -2.87
C ASN A 597 8.82 -39.74 -4.37
N THR A 598 8.87 -40.80 -5.16
CA THR A 598 8.89 -40.70 -6.63
C THR A 598 7.48 -40.57 -7.17
N HIS A 599 7.23 -39.50 -7.91
CA HIS A 599 5.94 -39.23 -8.57
C HIS A 599 6.13 -39.27 -10.09
N GLU A 600 5.20 -39.85 -10.79
CA GLU A 600 5.15 -39.83 -12.26
C GLU A 600 4.44 -38.56 -12.73
N VAL A 601 4.99 -37.85 -13.71
CA VAL A 601 4.36 -36.71 -14.34
C VAL A 601 3.26 -37.19 -15.28
N VAL A 602 2.01 -36.94 -14.91
CA VAL A 602 0.84 -37.36 -15.70
C VAL A 602 0.22 -36.25 -16.52
N GLY A 603 0.52 -35.00 -16.22
CA GLY A 603 -0.02 -33.87 -16.94
C GLY A 603 0.83 -32.59 -16.81
N VAL A 604 0.65 -31.72 -17.78
CA VAL A 604 1.21 -30.36 -17.78
C VAL A 604 0.07 -29.37 -17.86
N VAL A 605 0.04 -28.39 -16.96
CA VAL A 605 -0.96 -27.34 -16.90
C VAL A 605 -0.39 -25.98 -17.26
N GLY A 606 -1.25 -25.05 -17.63
CA GLY A 606 -0.88 -23.65 -17.81
C GLY A 606 -0.38 -23.02 -16.51
N ASN A 607 0.42 -21.97 -16.64
CA ASN A 607 0.96 -21.23 -15.50
C ASN A 607 -0.14 -20.44 -14.76
N THR A 608 -0.13 -20.49 -13.44
CA THR A 608 -1.03 -19.70 -12.57
C THR A 608 -0.23 -18.72 -11.71
N ARG A 609 -0.84 -17.59 -11.35
CA ARG A 609 -0.23 -16.62 -10.43
C ARG A 609 -0.71 -16.91 -9.02
N HIS A 610 0.20 -17.38 -8.19
CA HIS A 610 -0.10 -17.79 -6.81
C HIS A 610 0.15 -16.67 -5.79
N ASP A 611 1.32 -16.06 -5.84
CA ASP A 611 1.77 -15.16 -4.78
C ASP A 611 1.37 -13.69 -5.04
N SER A 612 1.46 -13.26 -6.29
CA SER A 612 1.16 -11.91 -6.70
C SER A 612 0.84 -11.84 -8.19
N LEU A 613 -0.06 -10.93 -8.56
CA LEU A 613 -0.31 -10.63 -9.98
C LEU A 613 0.91 -9.97 -10.66
N ALA A 614 1.79 -9.36 -9.90
CA ALA A 614 2.95 -8.63 -10.43
C ALA A 614 4.18 -9.53 -10.65
N GLU A 615 4.31 -10.63 -9.94
CA GLU A 615 5.46 -11.52 -10.05
C GLU A 615 5.29 -12.52 -11.20
N PRO A 616 6.38 -12.90 -11.90
CA PRO A 616 6.33 -13.96 -12.88
C PRO A 616 6.01 -15.29 -12.19
N GLN A 617 5.35 -16.17 -12.93
CA GLN A 617 5.04 -17.52 -12.45
C GLN A 617 6.31 -18.33 -12.25
N GLY A 618 6.40 -18.97 -11.07
CA GLY A 618 7.45 -19.95 -10.75
C GLY A 618 7.06 -21.38 -11.13
N PRO A 619 7.98 -22.35 -10.93
CA PRO A 619 7.67 -23.75 -11.01
C PRO A 619 6.61 -24.16 -9.98
N GLU A 620 5.62 -24.96 -10.39
CA GLU A 620 4.54 -25.46 -9.56
C GLU A 620 4.37 -26.95 -9.76
N MET A 621 4.07 -27.64 -8.66
CA MET A 621 3.75 -29.06 -8.59
C MET A 621 2.36 -29.23 -7.99
N TYR A 622 1.50 -29.94 -8.66
CA TYR A 622 0.17 -30.28 -8.22
C TYR A 622 0.14 -31.77 -7.90
N VAL A 623 -0.35 -32.14 -6.73
CA VAL A 623 -0.44 -33.52 -6.25
C VAL A 623 -1.89 -33.83 -5.88
N PRO A 624 -2.40 -35.04 -6.18
CA PRO A 624 -3.75 -35.42 -5.75
C PRO A 624 -3.90 -35.33 -4.23
N PHE A 625 -4.92 -34.66 -3.76
CA PHE A 625 -5.24 -34.57 -2.34
C PHE A 625 -5.35 -35.95 -1.66
N ALA A 626 -5.76 -36.98 -2.39
CA ALA A 626 -5.82 -38.33 -1.85
C ALA A 626 -4.45 -38.96 -1.57
N GLN A 627 -3.37 -38.49 -2.24
CA GLN A 627 -2.01 -39.02 -2.07
C GLN A 627 -1.20 -38.27 -0.98
N ASP A 628 -1.55 -37.01 -0.69
CA ASP A 628 -1.01 -36.23 0.44
C ASP A 628 -2.15 -35.46 1.10
N PRO A 629 -3.04 -36.15 1.83
CA PRO A 629 -4.24 -35.52 2.37
C PRO A 629 -3.95 -34.56 3.51
N GLY A 630 -4.70 -33.47 3.52
CA GLY A 630 -4.71 -32.49 4.58
C GLY A 630 -6.10 -32.33 5.20
N ARG A 631 -6.17 -31.63 6.32
CA ARG A 631 -7.46 -31.31 6.98
C ARG A 631 -8.11 -30.05 6.44
N SER A 632 -7.33 -29.18 5.82
CA SER A 632 -7.82 -27.93 5.24
C SER A 632 -7.85 -28.04 3.72
N LEU A 633 -8.94 -27.59 3.14
CA LEU A 633 -9.14 -27.56 1.70
C LEU A 633 -9.93 -26.30 1.34
N ASP A 634 -9.45 -25.54 0.39
CA ASP A 634 -10.18 -24.44 -0.21
C ASP A 634 -11.02 -25.00 -1.37
N ILE A 635 -12.33 -24.97 -1.19
CA ILE A 635 -13.27 -25.47 -2.19
C ILE A 635 -13.54 -24.36 -3.20
N VAL A 636 -13.44 -24.66 -4.48
CA VAL A 636 -13.74 -23.77 -5.60
C VAL A 636 -14.89 -24.32 -6.41
N MET A 637 -15.90 -23.50 -6.64
CA MET A 637 -17.09 -23.86 -7.38
C MET A 637 -17.32 -22.87 -8.52
N ARG A 638 -17.40 -23.37 -9.74
CA ARG A 638 -17.86 -22.57 -10.88
C ARG A 638 -19.37 -22.61 -10.93
N VAL A 639 -20.00 -21.44 -10.99
CA VAL A 639 -21.45 -21.31 -10.91
C VAL A 639 -22.02 -20.62 -12.15
N SER A 640 -23.21 -21.05 -12.59
CA SER A 640 -23.92 -20.44 -13.72
C SER A 640 -24.59 -19.11 -13.36
N SER A 641 -24.93 -18.93 -12.07
CA SER A 641 -25.61 -17.73 -11.54
C SER A 641 -24.80 -17.12 -10.39
N THR A 642 -24.90 -15.81 -10.24
CA THR A 642 -24.25 -15.04 -9.16
C THR A 642 -25.18 -14.79 -7.96
N ASN A 643 -26.28 -15.53 -7.83
CA ASN A 643 -27.14 -15.43 -6.64
C ASN A 643 -26.46 -16.03 -5.41
N LEU A 644 -25.64 -15.22 -4.75
CA LEU A 644 -24.79 -15.62 -3.62
C LEU A 644 -25.57 -15.98 -2.36
N VAL A 645 -26.72 -15.35 -2.14
CA VAL A 645 -27.48 -15.51 -0.88
C VAL A 645 -28.08 -16.92 -0.80
N GLY A 646 -28.70 -17.38 -1.87
CA GLY A 646 -29.24 -18.73 -1.95
C GLY A 646 -28.15 -19.79 -1.87
N LEU A 647 -27.08 -19.61 -2.66
CA LEU A 647 -25.99 -20.59 -2.73
C LEU A 647 -25.27 -20.77 -1.38
N ASN A 648 -25.06 -19.69 -0.59
CA ASN A 648 -24.43 -19.79 0.72
C ASN A 648 -25.25 -20.65 1.69
N GLY A 649 -26.57 -20.52 1.69
CA GLY A 649 -27.47 -21.38 2.45
C GLY A 649 -27.43 -22.83 2.00
N ASP A 650 -27.41 -23.09 0.70
CA ASP A 650 -27.34 -24.45 0.14
C ASP A 650 -26.03 -25.14 0.46
N VAL A 651 -24.90 -24.44 0.32
CA VAL A 651 -23.57 -24.94 0.69
C VAL A 651 -23.52 -25.29 2.20
N LYS A 652 -23.99 -24.37 3.06
CA LYS A 652 -24.04 -24.61 4.51
C LYS A 652 -24.89 -25.85 4.82
N ARG A 653 -26.06 -25.99 4.21
CA ARG A 653 -26.96 -27.13 4.35
C ARG A 653 -26.27 -28.45 3.95
N VAL A 654 -25.65 -28.47 2.78
CA VAL A 654 -24.95 -29.66 2.25
C VAL A 654 -23.82 -30.10 3.15
N VAL A 655 -23.00 -29.17 3.64
CA VAL A 655 -21.90 -29.49 4.56
C VAL A 655 -22.45 -30.00 5.91
N HIS A 656 -23.51 -29.37 6.43
CA HIS A 656 -24.14 -29.77 7.70
C HIS A 656 -24.92 -31.09 7.62
N GLU A 657 -25.34 -31.52 6.41
CA GLU A 657 -25.86 -32.88 6.21
C GLU A 657 -24.77 -33.94 6.41
N VAL A 658 -23.50 -33.60 6.16
CA VAL A 658 -22.37 -34.52 6.40
C VAL A 658 -21.90 -34.44 7.84
N ASP A 659 -21.69 -33.25 8.37
CA ASP A 659 -21.38 -33.03 9.80
C ASP A 659 -21.88 -31.63 10.21
N LYS A 660 -22.90 -31.60 11.07
CA LYS A 660 -23.56 -30.36 11.56
C LYS A 660 -22.64 -29.39 12.31
N ASP A 661 -21.51 -29.89 12.82
CA ASP A 661 -20.59 -29.09 13.62
C ASP A 661 -19.40 -28.58 12.81
N LEU A 662 -19.36 -28.82 11.48
CA LEU A 662 -18.35 -28.23 10.62
C LEU A 662 -18.70 -26.76 10.36
N TYR A 663 -17.73 -25.90 10.60
CA TYR A 663 -17.86 -24.50 10.22
C TYR A 663 -17.69 -24.36 8.70
N VAL A 664 -18.62 -23.66 8.09
CA VAL A 664 -18.57 -23.27 6.67
C VAL A 664 -18.28 -21.77 6.61
N ALA A 665 -17.10 -21.40 6.10
CA ALA A 665 -16.76 -20.01 5.89
C ALA A 665 -17.74 -19.40 4.86
N PRO A 666 -18.11 -18.12 4.99
CA PRO A 666 -18.92 -17.44 3.99
C PRO A 666 -18.31 -17.56 2.58
N LEU A 667 -19.15 -17.84 1.59
CA LEU A 667 -18.71 -17.90 0.20
C LEU A 667 -18.15 -16.55 -0.23
N GLN A 668 -16.96 -16.59 -0.82
CA GLN A 668 -16.31 -15.42 -1.42
C GLN A 668 -16.11 -15.63 -2.92
N PRO A 669 -16.37 -14.61 -3.74
CA PRO A 669 -16.05 -14.71 -5.16
C PRO A 669 -14.53 -14.66 -5.36
N MET A 670 -13.99 -15.49 -6.25
CA MET A 670 -12.56 -15.51 -6.56
C MET A 670 -12.05 -14.16 -7.08
N THR A 671 -12.94 -13.35 -7.64
CA THR A 671 -12.67 -11.97 -8.03
C THR A 671 -12.29 -11.07 -6.85
N SER A 672 -12.73 -11.38 -5.62
CA SER A 672 -12.32 -10.60 -4.42
C SER A 672 -10.85 -10.79 -4.09
N PHE A 673 -10.30 -12.00 -4.27
CA PHE A 673 -8.88 -12.26 -4.08
C PHE A 673 -8.04 -11.48 -5.10
N VAL A 674 -8.44 -11.48 -6.37
CA VAL A 674 -7.82 -10.63 -7.40
C VAL A 674 -7.91 -9.15 -7.03
N ALA A 675 -9.07 -8.69 -6.55
CA ALA A 675 -9.29 -7.30 -6.16
C ALA A 675 -8.42 -6.88 -4.97
N THR A 676 -8.19 -7.77 -4.00
CA THR A 676 -7.30 -7.51 -2.85
C THR A 676 -5.88 -7.21 -3.31
N HIS A 677 -5.34 -7.99 -4.25
CA HIS A 677 -4.01 -7.73 -4.82
C HIS A 677 -3.95 -6.44 -5.67
N LEU A 678 -5.05 -5.99 -6.21
CA LEU A 678 -5.16 -4.73 -6.95
C LEU A 678 -5.45 -3.52 -6.07
N ALA A 679 -5.84 -3.71 -4.80
CA ALA A 679 -6.33 -2.64 -3.94
C ALA A 679 -5.29 -1.55 -3.68
N GLN A 680 -4.07 -1.92 -3.30
CA GLN A 680 -2.99 -0.97 -3.03
C GLN A 680 -2.51 -0.24 -4.30
N PRO A 681 -2.23 -0.90 -5.45
CA PRO A 681 -1.92 -0.21 -6.70
C PRO A 681 -3.04 0.75 -7.16
N LYS A 682 -4.30 0.33 -7.04
CA LYS A 682 -5.47 1.16 -7.36
C LYS A 682 -5.53 2.41 -6.48
N PHE A 683 -5.31 2.25 -5.19
CA PHE A 683 -5.33 3.34 -4.22
C PHE A 683 -4.23 4.37 -4.52
N ASN A 684 -2.99 3.92 -4.75
CA ASN A 684 -1.86 4.79 -5.09
C ASN A 684 -2.10 5.54 -6.42
N MET A 685 -2.61 4.84 -7.43
CA MET A 685 -2.98 5.43 -8.72
C MET A 685 -4.05 6.51 -8.55
N MET A 686 -5.12 6.22 -7.80
CA MET A 686 -6.23 7.15 -7.60
C MET A 686 -5.78 8.43 -6.89
N LEU A 687 -4.99 8.31 -5.83
CA LEU A 687 -4.47 9.46 -5.10
C LEU A 687 -3.57 10.34 -5.97
N LEU A 688 -2.63 9.72 -6.70
CA LEU A 688 -1.74 10.48 -7.56
C LEU A 688 -2.48 11.13 -8.73
N ALA A 689 -3.52 10.48 -9.27
CA ALA A 689 -4.40 11.06 -10.31
C ALA A 689 -5.17 12.28 -9.78
N VAL A 690 -5.70 12.23 -8.55
CA VAL A 690 -6.37 13.38 -7.92
C VAL A 690 -5.38 14.53 -7.74
N PHE A 691 -4.17 14.27 -7.22
CA PHE A 691 -3.16 15.30 -7.03
C PHE A 691 -2.70 15.91 -8.36
N ALA A 692 -2.54 15.09 -9.39
CA ALA A 692 -2.21 15.55 -10.74
C ALA A 692 -3.33 16.41 -11.34
N GLY A 693 -4.59 16.05 -11.12
CA GLY A 693 -5.76 16.86 -11.50
C GLY A 693 -5.78 18.22 -10.81
N VAL A 694 -5.55 18.23 -9.49
CA VAL A 694 -5.42 19.47 -8.72
C VAL A 694 -4.27 20.32 -9.23
N ALA A 695 -3.10 19.72 -9.48
CA ALA A 695 -1.94 20.42 -10.02
C ALA A 695 -2.23 21.05 -11.40
N MET A 696 -2.95 20.34 -12.28
CA MET A 696 -3.36 20.85 -13.59
C MET A 696 -4.32 22.03 -13.47
N ILE A 697 -5.30 21.96 -12.57
CA ILE A 697 -6.22 23.07 -12.29
C ILE A 697 -5.44 24.28 -11.75
N LEU A 698 -4.56 24.06 -10.78
CA LEU A 698 -3.72 25.10 -10.22
C LEU A 698 -2.79 25.72 -11.28
N ALA A 699 -2.23 24.90 -12.19
CA ALA A 699 -1.44 25.38 -13.31
C ALA A 699 -2.26 26.30 -14.24
N ALA A 700 -3.47 25.89 -14.59
CA ALA A 700 -4.36 26.69 -15.43
C ALA A 700 -4.73 28.03 -14.75
N ILE A 701 -5.03 28.03 -13.44
CA ILE A 701 -5.33 29.23 -12.65
C ILE A 701 -4.10 30.16 -12.63
N GLY A 702 -2.90 29.65 -12.44
CA GLY A 702 -1.68 30.45 -12.41
C GLY A 702 -1.37 31.11 -13.77
N ILE A 703 -1.47 30.33 -14.84
CA ILE A 703 -1.29 30.84 -16.20
C ILE A 703 -2.34 31.93 -16.50
N TYR A 704 -3.61 31.64 -16.19
CA TYR A 704 -4.69 32.63 -16.35
C TYR A 704 -4.41 33.92 -15.58
N GLY A 705 -4.00 33.83 -14.31
CA GLY A 705 -3.72 34.98 -13.46
C GLY A 705 -2.61 35.89 -14.02
N VAL A 706 -1.51 35.26 -14.46
CA VAL A 706 -0.36 36.00 -15.04
C VAL A 706 -0.73 36.67 -16.35
N ILE A 707 -1.49 36.01 -17.21
CA ILE A 707 -1.89 36.58 -18.51
C ILE A 707 -2.94 37.66 -18.34
N ALA A 708 -3.95 37.47 -17.51
CA ALA A 708 -4.97 38.45 -17.19
C ALA A 708 -4.33 39.75 -16.69
N TYR A 709 -3.34 39.62 -15.80
CA TYR A 709 -2.58 40.79 -15.33
C TYR A 709 -1.73 41.44 -16.43
N SER A 710 -1.00 40.66 -17.23
CA SER A 710 -0.18 41.20 -18.35
C SER A 710 -1.02 41.95 -19.37
N VAL A 711 -2.22 41.45 -19.67
CA VAL A 711 -3.20 42.12 -20.55
C VAL A 711 -3.66 43.44 -19.92
N THR A 712 -4.02 43.46 -18.64
CA THR A 712 -4.48 44.67 -17.94
C THR A 712 -3.40 45.76 -17.92
N GLN A 713 -2.13 45.40 -17.70
CA GLN A 713 -1.01 46.35 -17.76
C GLN A 713 -0.78 46.96 -19.14
N ARG A 714 -1.07 46.22 -20.22
CA ARG A 714 -0.84 46.62 -21.60
C ARG A 714 -2.12 47.10 -22.30
N THR A 715 -3.21 47.31 -21.56
CA THR A 715 -4.51 47.71 -22.12
C THR A 715 -4.36 48.98 -22.95
N ARG A 716 -3.58 49.97 -22.50
CA ARG A 716 -3.29 51.20 -23.22
C ARG A 716 -2.47 50.93 -24.49
N GLU A 717 -1.41 50.13 -24.44
CA GLU A 717 -0.60 49.72 -25.59
C GLU A 717 -1.44 49.00 -26.64
N ILE A 718 -2.28 48.07 -26.21
CA ILE A 718 -3.21 47.33 -27.08
C ILE A 718 -4.24 48.28 -27.67
N GLY A 719 -4.77 49.24 -26.92
CA GLY A 719 -5.71 50.25 -27.37
C GLY A 719 -5.11 51.17 -28.44
N ILE A 720 -3.87 51.65 -28.24
CA ILE A 720 -3.15 52.48 -29.22
C ILE A 720 -2.90 51.67 -30.50
N ARG A 721 -2.45 50.45 -30.45
CA ARG A 721 -2.22 49.60 -31.63
C ARG A 721 -3.50 49.34 -32.41
N MET A 722 -4.61 49.08 -31.69
CA MET A 722 -5.92 48.91 -32.34
C MET A 722 -6.43 50.22 -32.97
N ALA A 723 -6.20 51.38 -32.34
CA ALA A 723 -6.52 52.68 -32.91
C ALA A 723 -5.69 52.96 -34.17
N LEU A 724 -4.45 52.44 -34.25
CA LEU A 724 -3.56 52.51 -35.40
C LEU A 724 -3.85 51.44 -36.47
N GLY A 725 -4.94 50.66 -36.34
CA GLY A 725 -5.39 49.72 -37.38
C GLY A 725 -4.92 48.27 -37.17
N ALA A 726 -4.36 47.89 -36.02
CA ALA A 726 -3.97 46.50 -35.77
C ALA A 726 -5.22 45.61 -35.65
N GLN A 727 -5.20 44.46 -36.36
CA GLN A 727 -6.30 43.50 -36.31
C GLN A 727 -6.40 42.79 -34.94
N LYS A 728 -7.64 42.47 -34.53
CA LYS A 728 -7.93 41.73 -33.28
C LYS A 728 -7.19 40.39 -33.20
N THR A 729 -7.05 39.69 -34.33
CA THR A 729 -6.32 38.41 -34.45
C THR A 729 -4.83 38.55 -34.20
N GLN A 730 -4.22 39.66 -34.63
CA GLN A 730 -2.80 39.95 -34.36
C GLN A 730 -2.54 40.17 -32.87
N MET A 731 -3.45 40.88 -32.17
CA MET A 731 -3.37 41.09 -30.73
C MET A 731 -3.55 39.77 -29.95
N LEU A 732 -4.51 38.94 -30.36
CA LEU A 732 -4.69 37.60 -29.83
C LEU A 732 -3.41 36.75 -29.98
N GLY A 733 -2.86 36.72 -31.23
CA GLY A 733 -1.64 35.97 -31.52
C GLY A 733 -0.44 36.41 -30.70
N MET A 734 -0.28 37.71 -30.47
CA MET A 734 0.80 38.28 -29.66
C MET A 734 0.70 37.80 -28.19
N VAL A 735 -0.48 37.86 -27.57
CA VAL A 735 -0.70 37.43 -26.19
C VAL A 735 -0.49 35.93 -26.07
N LEU A 736 -1.06 35.14 -26.99
CA LEU A 736 -0.92 33.67 -26.98
C LEU A 736 0.53 33.26 -27.19
N ARG A 737 1.26 33.87 -28.11
CA ARG A 737 2.67 33.55 -28.35
C ARG A 737 3.53 33.79 -27.12
N GLN A 738 3.33 34.88 -26.40
CA GLN A 738 4.08 35.19 -25.19
C GLN A 738 3.81 34.18 -24.09
N SER A 739 2.54 33.75 -23.91
CA SER A 739 2.16 32.73 -22.94
C SER A 739 2.75 31.38 -23.28
N MET A 740 2.62 30.95 -24.55
CA MET A 740 3.09 29.67 -25.02
C MET A 740 4.60 29.53 -24.95
N THR A 741 5.36 30.63 -25.11
CA THR A 741 6.83 30.59 -24.92
C THR A 741 7.18 30.15 -23.48
N LEU A 742 6.49 30.66 -22.45
CA LEU A 742 6.73 30.28 -21.06
C LEU A 742 6.28 28.81 -20.79
N VAL A 743 5.16 28.43 -21.40
CA VAL A 743 4.66 27.03 -21.27
C VAL A 743 5.63 26.05 -21.92
N VAL A 744 6.10 26.33 -23.15
CA VAL A 744 7.07 25.46 -23.86
C VAL A 744 8.37 25.35 -23.06
N LEU A 745 8.87 26.46 -22.50
CA LEU A 745 10.06 26.43 -21.64
C LEU A 745 9.82 25.60 -20.38
N GLY A 746 8.65 25.76 -19.74
CA GLY A 746 8.25 24.95 -18.58
C GLY A 746 8.10 23.47 -18.90
N LEU A 747 7.53 23.14 -20.06
CA LEU A 747 7.41 21.75 -20.54
C LEU A 747 8.77 21.14 -20.83
N ALA A 748 9.70 21.89 -21.45
CA ALA A 748 11.05 21.40 -21.76
C ALA A 748 11.85 21.10 -20.47
N ILE A 749 11.85 22.04 -19.51
CA ILE A 749 12.49 21.86 -18.22
C ILE A 749 11.80 20.74 -17.43
N GLY A 750 10.47 20.75 -17.41
CA GLY A 750 9.66 19.73 -16.74
C GLY A 750 9.88 18.33 -17.30
N PHE A 751 10.06 18.19 -18.60
CA PHE A 751 10.38 16.92 -19.24
C PHE A 751 11.71 16.35 -18.74
N VAL A 752 12.76 17.17 -18.67
CA VAL A 752 14.06 16.74 -18.13
C VAL A 752 13.96 16.34 -16.67
N ILE A 753 13.26 17.14 -15.84
CA ILE A 753 13.03 16.84 -14.42
C ILE A 753 12.23 15.54 -14.27
N ALA A 754 11.22 15.33 -15.10
CA ALA A 754 10.36 14.16 -15.03
C ALA A 754 11.10 12.88 -15.45
N LEU A 755 12.00 12.91 -16.43
CA LEU A 755 12.83 11.75 -16.79
C LEU A 755 13.70 11.24 -15.64
N VAL A 756 14.11 12.12 -14.74
CA VAL A 756 14.88 11.75 -13.54
C VAL A 756 13.94 11.40 -12.38
N GLY A 757 12.93 12.24 -12.12
CA GLY A 757 12.03 12.12 -10.99
C GLY A 757 11.15 10.88 -11.02
N THR A 758 10.68 10.47 -12.20
CA THR A 758 9.85 9.26 -12.35
C THR A 758 10.60 7.96 -12.11
N ARG A 759 11.94 7.97 -12.07
CA ARG A 759 12.74 6.78 -11.67
C ARG A 759 12.46 6.34 -10.24
N VAL A 760 12.05 7.26 -9.36
CA VAL A 760 11.65 6.95 -7.98
C VAL A 760 10.40 6.05 -7.97
N LEU A 761 9.58 6.09 -9.02
CA LEU A 761 8.39 5.24 -9.15
C LEU A 761 8.71 3.81 -9.61
N LYS A 762 9.95 3.48 -9.96
CA LYS A 762 10.31 2.20 -10.59
C LYS A 762 9.80 0.99 -9.78
N SER A 763 9.87 1.04 -8.45
CA SER A 763 9.37 -0.03 -7.56
C SER A 763 7.86 -0.15 -7.51
N LEU A 764 7.14 0.87 -7.98
CA LEU A 764 5.66 0.91 -8.01
C LEU A 764 5.09 0.63 -9.41
N LEU A 765 5.96 0.51 -10.43
CA LEU A 765 5.55 0.35 -11.82
C LEU A 765 5.58 -1.13 -12.21
N TYR A 766 4.51 -1.59 -12.85
CA TYR A 766 4.38 -2.91 -13.43
C TYR A 766 4.19 -2.84 -14.94
N GLY A 767 5.05 -3.51 -15.70
CA GLY A 767 4.94 -3.60 -17.15
C GLY A 767 5.06 -2.27 -17.91
N VAL A 768 5.62 -1.24 -17.26
CA VAL A 768 5.82 0.11 -17.85
C VAL A 768 7.21 0.61 -17.52
N SER A 769 7.89 1.14 -18.53
CA SER A 769 9.15 1.86 -18.30
C SER A 769 8.88 3.23 -17.66
N ALA A 770 9.72 3.63 -16.68
CA ALA A 770 9.67 4.98 -16.11
C ALA A 770 9.84 6.09 -17.16
N ASN A 771 10.43 5.78 -18.31
CA ASN A 771 10.69 6.72 -19.42
C ASN A 771 9.75 6.45 -20.61
N ASP A 772 8.52 6.02 -20.39
CA ASP A 772 7.55 5.76 -21.46
C ASP A 772 7.12 7.03 -22.19
N LEU A 773 7.69 7.26 -23.39
CA LEU A 773 7.47 8.45 -24.19
C LEU A 773 6.00 8.70 -24.57
N SER A 774 5.18 7.65 -24.64
CA SER A 774 3.74 7.80 -24.96
C SER A 774 3.00 8.58 -23.87
N ILE A 775 3.33 8.33 -22.60
CA ILE A 775 2.75 9.04 -21.46
C ILE A 775 3.19 10.50 -21.46
N TYR A 776 4.47 10.77 -21.70
CA TYR A 776 4.98 12.14 -21.77
C TYR A 776 4.31 12.93 -22.89
N ALA A 777 4.13 12.34 -24.08
CA ALA A 777 3.44 13.00 -25.19
C ALA A 777 2.00 13.37 -24.83
N VAL A 778 1.24 12.48 -24.23
CA VAL A 778 -0.14 12.74 -23.78
C VAL A 778 -0.18 13.85 -22.73
N VAL A 779 0.71 13.81 -21.74
CA VAL A 779 0.77 14.81 -20.67
C VAL A 779 1.15 16.18 -21.20
N ILE A 780 2.12 16.27 -22.13
CA ILE A 780 2.51 17.50 -22.78
C ILE A 780 1.34 18.07 -23.58
N ALA A 781 0.62 17.25 -24.32
CA ALA A 781 -0.56 17.66 -25.07
C ALA A 781 -1.67 18.20 -24.14
N LEU A 782 -1.97 17.50 -23.03
CA LEU A 782 -2.96 17.92 -22.05
C LEU A 782 -2.60 19.24 -21.37
N LEU A 783 -1.35 19.42 -20.93
CA LEU A 783 -0.89 20.67 -20.32
C LEU A 783 -0.88 21.83 -21.34
N SER A 784 -0.48 21.55 -22.59
CA SER A 784 -0.51 22.58 -23.66
C SER A 784 -1.94 23.02 -23.94
N LEU A 785 -2.90 22.09 -24.00
CA LEU A 785 -4.31 22.38 -24.17
C LEU A 785 -4.87 23.21 -23.01
N ALA A 786 -4.58 22.79 -21.76
CA ALA A 786 -4.99 23.51 -20.57
C ALA A 786 -4.43 24.95 -20.54
N ALA A 787 -3.16 25.12 -20.92
CA ALA A 787 -2.51 26.41 -20.99
C ALA A 787 -3.10 27.30 -22.11
N LEU A 788 -3.41 26.74 -23.27
CA LEU A 788 -4.10 27.44 -24.36
C LEU A 788 -5.48 27.94 -23.90
N LEU A 789 -6.28 27.07 -23.27
CA LEU A 789 -7.61 27.44 -22.76
C LEU A 789 -7.53 28.53 -21.69
N ALA A 790 -6.59 28.38 -20.73
CA ALA A 790 -6.35 29.37 -19.68
C ALA A 790 -5.89 30.74 -20.25
N SER A 791 -5.15 30.71 -21.34
CA SER A 791 -4.64 31.93 -22.01
C SER A 791 -5.68 32.63 -22.92
N TYR A 792 -6.56 31.85 -23.53
CA TYR A 792 -7.54 32.31 -24.48
C TYR A 792 -8.56 33.29 -23.87
N VAL A 793 -9.05 32.99 -22.64
CA VAL A 793 -10.09 33.83 -22.00
C VAL A 793 -9.60 35.27 -21.74
N PRO A 794 -8.42 35.52 -21.12
CA PRO A 794 -7.90 36.87 -20.94
C PRO A 794 -7.57 37.56 -22.26
N ALA A 795 -7.00 36.80 -23.22
CA ALA A 795 -6.67 37.34 -24.54
C ALA A 795 -7.91 37.80 -25.32
N ARG A 796 -9.02 37.03 -25.22
CA ARG A 796 -10.31 37.44 -25.80
C ARG A 796 -10.89 38.69 -25.13
N ARG A 797 -10.71 38.84 -23.81
CA ARG A 797 -11.13 40.08 -23.11
C ARG A 797 -10.33 41.30 -23.60
N ALA A 798 -9.02 41.13 -23.86
CA ALA A 798 -8.16 42.20 -24.43
C ALA A 798 -8.68 42.71 -25.78
N MET A 799 -9.20 41.83 -26.64
CA MET A 799 -9.74 42.24 -27.96
C MET A 799 -11.06 43.02 -27.91
N LYS A 800 -11.77 42.97 -26.75
CA LYS A 800 -13.04 43.69 -26.57
C LYS A 800 -12.88 45.10 -25.97
N VAL A 801 -11.64 45.51 -25.68
CA VAL A 801 -11.34 46.86 -25.16
C VAL A 801 -11.66 47.89 -26.23
N ASP A 802 -12.53 48.86 -25.92
CA ASP A 802 -12.81 49.99 -26.79
C ASP A 802 -11.59 50.92 -26.80
N PRO A 803 -10.98 51.19 -28.00
CA PRO A 803 -9.84 52.06 -28.10
C PRO A 803 -10.08 53.48 -27.53
N MET A 804 -11.31 54.00 -27.63
CA MET A 804 -11.68 55.30 -27.07
C MET A 804 -11.70 55.36 -25.58
N VAL A 805 -12.14 54.24 -24.94
CA VAL A 805 -12.15 54.09 -23.47
C VAL A 805 -10.71 53.91 -22.96
N ALA A 806 -9.87 53.15 -23.70
CA ALA A 806 -8.47 52.90 -23.30
C ALA A 806 -7.60 54.16 -23.33
N LEU A 807 -7.95 55.14 -24.15
CA LEU A 807 -7.26 56.43 -24.25
C LEU A 807 -7.79 57.48 -23.25
N ARG A 808 -9.00 57.32 -22.68
CA ARG A 808 -9.63 58.22 -21.70
C ARG A 808 -9.30 57.88 -20.22
N TYR A 809 -8.71 56.77 -19.90
CA TYR A 809 -8.29 56.44 -18.54
C TYR A 809 -7.00 57.24 -18.20
N GLU A 810 -7.14 58.43 -17.66
CA GLU A 810 -6.14 59.15 -16.87
C GLU A 810 -6.12 58.67 -15.42
#